data_e2bb67e87cbdb75fde40f9acfde6f09b
#
_entry.id   e2bb67e87cbdb75fde40f9acfde6f09b
#
_cell.length_a   1.000
_cell.length_b   1.000
_cell.length_c   1.000
_cell.angle_alpha   90.00
_cell.angle_beta   90.00
_cell.angle_gamma   90.00
#
_symmetry.space_group_name_H-M   'P 1'
#
loop_
_entity.id
_entity.type
_entity.pdbx_description
1 polymer ?
#
loop_
_entity_poly.entity_id
_entity_poly.type
_entity_poly.pdbx_seq_one_letter_code
_entity_poly.pdbx_strand_id
1 'polypeptide(L)'
;MKTAYFIKRTLLVCSVMMYSLHALAIKNPVDYVNPLIGTDSKYELSTGNTYPTIALPWGMNFWTPQTGKMGDGWTYTYKADKIRGFKQTHQPSPWMNDYGQFTIMPVADKLVFDEDKRASWYSHKAEVVKPYFYKVYLADHDITAEMAPTERAAMFRFTYPETKESYLVLDAFDRGSYVKIIPEENKIIGYSTRNTGGVPENFKNYFVLQFDKPFTFVSTASSGDIHPNKTEESGKHAGAIVGFSTRRGEVVHVKVASSFISYEQAELNLNELTGKSFDDVVANGRNVWNRELAKLEVNDDNIDNLRTFYSNLYRTLLFPRSFYEIDKDGKVMHYSPYNGEVLPGYMFTDTGFWDTFRCLFPFLNLMYPSMNQKMQEGLVNAYKESGFLPEWASPGHRDCMIGQNSASVVADAYVKGIRGYDIEALWEAVKHGANAHLKGSASGRVGYEYYNKLGYVPNNVGIRSNAARTLEYAFNDWSIYTLGKKLGKPESEIAVYKERAMNYRNIYNPERKLMVGKSDKGVFNPNFKGTDWSRDFCEGNSWHWSFCVFHDPQGLMNLMGGQDEFNVMMDSVFVIPSKMGMDSRGMIHEMREMQVMNMGQYAHGNQPIQHMVYLYNYSAQPWKAQYWVREIMNKLYNAAPDAYCGDEDNGQTSAWYVFSALGFYTVCPGTDQYVLGTPLFKSVKLHLENGKTVTIEAANNSFENRYIKTMKVNGKNYTRNYLTHDQLMKGIKIQYQMDAVPNKMRGINEADAPYSFSE
;
A
#
# COMPACT_ATOMS: atom_id res chain seq x y z
N MET A 1 14.25 -3.09 65.87
CA MET A 1 14.50 -4.11 64.80
C MET A 1 13.25 -4.57 64.07
N LYS A 2 12.06 -4.61 64.67
CA LYS A 2 10.82 -5.03 63.93
C LYS A 2 10.27 -4.00 62.94
N THR A 3 10.43 -2.71 63.19
CA THR A 3 9.93 -1.62 62.31
C THR A 3 10.77 -1.47 61.02
N ALA A 4 12.07 -1.70 61.08
CA ALA A 4 12.96 -1.62 59.92
C ALA A 4 12.76 -2.80 58.90
N TYR A 5 12.26 -3.94 59.40
CA TYR A 5 11.98 -5.10 58.56
C TYR A 5 10.65 -4.95 57.78
N PHE A 6 9.70 -4.23 58.34
CA PHE A 6 8.42 -3.96 57.67
C PHE A 6 8.59 -2.94 56.51
N ILE A 7 9.39 -1.89 56.73
CA ILE A 7 9.66 -0.86 55.71
C ILE A 7 10.46 -1.44 54.49
N LYS A 8 11.41 -2.33 54.75
CA LYS A 8 12.14 -3.01 53.67
C LYS A 8 11.28 -3.97 52.84
N ARG A 9 10.30 -4.66 53.47
CA ARG A 9 9.37 -5.54 52.72
C ARG A 9 8.34 -4.75 51.93
N THR A 10 7.86 -3.63 52.45
CA THR A 10 6.91 -2.75 51.74
C THR A 10 7.59 -2.06 50.55
N LEU A 11 8.84 -1.60 50.71
CA LEU A 11 9.61 -1.03 49.59
C LEU A 11 9.98 -2.06 48.52
N LEU A 12 10.24 -3.32 48.91
CA LEU A 12 10.54 -4.39 47.95
C LEU A 12 9.27 -4.82 47.17
N VAL A 13 8.11 -4.86 47.85
CA VAL A 13 6.83 -5.16 47.17
C VAL A 13 6.39 -4.00 46.28
N CYS A 14 6.60 -2.75 46.68
CA CYS A 14 6.32 -1.59 45.83
C CYS A 14 7.26 -1.49 44.63
N SER A 15 8.56 -1.82 44.78
CA SER A 15 9.50 -1.84 43.66
C SER A 15 9.23 -3.01 42.69
N VAL A 16 8.84 -4.18 43.19
CA VAL A 16 8.44 -5.33 42.35
C VAL A 16 7.10 -5.04 41.66
N MET A 17 6.13 -4.36 42.31
CA MET A 17 4.90 -3.90 41.64
C MET A 17 5.16 -2.78 40.61
N MET A 18 6.10 -1.85 40.84
CA MET A 18 6.46 -0.86 39.83
C MET A 18 7.20 -1.48 38.63
N TYR A 19 8.06 -2.47 38.84
CA TYR A 19 8.68 -3.21 37.73
C TYR A 19 7.68 -4.09 36.98
N SER A 20 6.67 -4.64 37.63
CA SER A 20 5.60 -5.40 36.95
C SER A 20 4.60 -4.50 36.20
N LEU A 21 4.41 -3.24 36.63
CA LEU A 21 3.57 -2.27 35.90
C LEU A 21 4.23 -1.73 34.62
N HIS A 22 5.57 -1.67 34.55
CA HIS A 22 6.26 -1.29 33.29
C HIS A 22 6.33 -2.43 32.27
N ALA A 23 6.21 -3.70 32.68
CA ALA A 23 6.15 -4.85 31.78
C ALA A 23 4.74 -5.12 31.19
N LEU A 24 3.71 -4.40 31.65
CA LEU A 24 2.31 -4.59 31.23
C LEU A 24 1.84 -3.58 30.16
N ALA A 25 2.69 -2.65 29.72
CA ALA A 25 2.28 -1.51 28.87
C ALA A 25 2.26 -1.76 27.35
N ILE A 26 2.71 -2.92 26.84
CA ILE A 26 2.75 -3.19 25.39
C ILE A 26 1.77 -4.34 25.05
N LYS A 27 0.48 -4.14 25.28
CA LYS A 27 -0.49 -5.22 25.02
C LYS A 27 -1.32 -5.06 23.74
N ASN A 28 -1.40 -3.88 23.16
CA ASN A 28 -2.29 -3.66 22.01
C ASN A 28 -1.64 -2.75 20.98
N PRO A 29 -0.89 -3.28 20.00
CA PRO A 29 -0.22 -2.48 18.99
C PRO A 29 -1.18 -1.58 18.17
N VAL A 30 -2.45 -1.96 18.02
CA VAL A 30 -3.45 -1.16 17.33
C VAL A 30 -3.72 0.20 18.03
N ASP A 31 -3.41 0.34 19.31
CA ASP A 31 -3.60 1.60 20.02
C ASP A 31 -2.61 2.70 19.57
N TYR A 32 -1.48 2.31 18.97
CA TYR A 32 -0.51 3.22 18.38
C TYR A 32 -0.86 3.65 16.95
N VAL A 33 -1.76 2.95 16.28
CA VAL A 33 -2.13 3.25 14.88
C VAL A 33 -2.92 4.55 14.79
N ASN A 34 -2.47 5.45 13.92
CA ASN A 34 -3.19 6.64 13.48
C ASN A 34 -3.65 6.49 12.02
N PRO A 35 -4.93 6.16 11.73
CA PRO A 35 -5.41 6.06 10.35
C PRO A 35 -5.43 7.38 9.58
N LEU A 36 -5.25 8.51 10.25
CA LEU A 36 -5.13 9.84 9.62
C LEU A 36 -3.75 10.08 9.00
N ILE A 37 -2.80 9.14 9.13
CA ILE A 37 -1.47 9.23 8.53
C ILE A 37 -1.57 9.48 7.00
N GLY A 38 -0.92 10.55 6.52
CA GLY A 38 -0.85 10.88 5.08
C GLY A 38 -2.11 11.49 4.47
N THR A 39 -3.04 12.01 5.27
CA THR A 39 -4.35 12.49 4.79
C THR A 39 -4.42 14.00 4.55
N ASP A 40 -3.32 14.76 4.77
CA ASP A 40 -3.27 16.20 4.55
C ASP A 40 -2.65 16.56 3.18
N SER A 41 -3.05 15.86 2.15
CA SER A 41 -2.56 16.07 0.78
C SER A 41 -3.44 17.01 -0.02
N LYS A 42 -2.86 17.57 -1.08
CA LYS A 42 -3.55 18.32 -2.11
C LYS A 42 -2.93 18.02 -3.49
N TYR A 43 -3.62 18.42 -4.55
CA TYR A 43 -3.20 18.16 -5.94
C TYR A 43 -1.73 18.54 -6.24
N GLU A 44 -1.27 19.68 -5.69
CA GLU A 44 0.07 20.20 -5.97
C GLU A 44 1.19 19.63 -5.10
N LEU A 45 0.85 18.96 -3.99
CA LEU A 45 1.81 18.43 -3.03
C LEU A 45 1.20 17.26 -2.27
N SER A 46 1.72 16.08 -2.47
CA SER A 46 1.35 14.90 -1.72
C SER A 46 2.10 14.80 -0.40
N THR A 47 1.39 14.43 0.64
CA THR A 47 1.92 14.01 1.93
C THR A 47 1.43 12.62 2.31
N GLY A 48 1.09 11.81 1.28
CA GLY A 48 0.60 10.44 1.37
C GLY A 48 -0.53 10.12 0.40
N ASN A 49 -1.37 11.10 0.04
CA ASN A 49 -2.57 10.90 -0.79
C ASN A 49 -3.47 9.77 -0.28
N THR A 50 -3.60 9.67 1.05
CA THR A 50 -4.40 8.66 1.72
C THR A 50 -5.70 9.23 2.28
N TYR A 51 -6.56 8.35 2.76
CA TYR A 51 -7.74 8.68 3.57
C TYR A 51 -7.77 7.77 4.81
N PRO A 52 -8.49 8.14 5.88
CA PRO A 52 -8.63 7.28 7.06
C PRO A 52 -9.42 6.04 6.66
N THR A 53 -8.73 4.91 6.55
CA THR A 53 -9.33 3.65 6.13
C THR A 53 -9.83 2.88 7.33
N ILE A 54 -11.15 2.80 7.48
CA ILE A 54 -11.83 2.02 8.49
C ILE A 54 -12.23 0.70 7.84
N ALA A 55 -11.44 -0.34 8.08
CA ALA A 55 -11.57 -1.65 7.43
C ALA A 55 -10.85 -2.72 8.24
N LEU A 56 -11.08 -3.99 7.93
CA LEU A 56 -10.21 -5.08 8.35
C LEU A 56 -9.01 -5.21 7.40
N PRO A 57 -7.90 -5.87 7.81
CA PRO A 57 -6.77 -6.11 6.94
C PRO A 57 -7.21 -6.78 5.64
N TRP A 58 -6.78 -6.22 4.49
CA TRP A 58 -7.16 -6.67 3.13
C TRP A 58 -8.66 -6.82 2.90
N GLY A 59 -9.50 -6.12 3.67
CA GLY A 59 -10.95 -6.18 3.53
C GLY A 59 -11.43 -5.81 2.12
N MET A 60 -12.56 -6.38 1.69
CA MET A 60 -13.17 -6.04 0.39
C MET A 60 -13.66 -4.60 0.37
N ASN A 61 -14.30 -4.16 1.45
CA ASN A 61 -14.87 -2.83 1.55
C ASN A 61 -14.11 -1.97 2.55
N PHE A 62 -13.72 -0.76 2.15
CA PHE A 62 -13.19 0.27 3.02
C PHE A 62 -14.24 1.35 3.27
N TRP A 63 -14.21 1.92 4.46
CA TRP A 63 -15.11 2.98 4.88
C TRP A 63 -14.30 4.20 5.30
N THR A 64 -14.82 5.39 4.97
CA THR A 64 -14.17 6.65 5.32
C THR A 64 -15.20 7.76 5.47
N PRO A 65 -14.99 8.75 6.38
CA PRO A 65 -15.74 10.00 6.28
C PRO A 65 -15.42 10.66 4.94
N GLN A 66 -16.45 11.14 4.24
CA GLN A 66 -16.31 11.85 2.97
C GLN A 66 -16.29 13.36 3.21
N THR A 67 -15.17 14.00 2.92
CA THR A 67 -15.05 15.46 2.95
C THR A 67 -15.02 16.08 1.55
N GLY A 68 -14.52 15.34 0.55
CA GLY A 68 -14.54 15.73 -0.86
C GLY A 68 -15.92 15.60 -1.48
N LYS A 69 -16.12 16.23 -2.62
CA LYS A 69 -17.36 16.10 -3.42
C LYS A 69 -17.41 14.76 -4.15
N MET A 70 -18.59 14.40 -4.62
CA MET A 70 -18.78 13.24 -5.47
C MET A 70 -17.89 13.34 -6.73
N GLY A 71 -17.03 12.32 -6.92
CA GLY A 71 -16.11 12.29 -8.05
C GLY A 71 -14.76 12.95 -7.81
N ASP A 72 -14.57 13.61 -6.67
CA ASP A 72 -13.27 14.12 -6.27
C ASP A 72 -12.31 12.95 -5.98
N GLY A 73 -11.08 13.03 -6.50
CA GLY A 73 -10.02 12.09 -6.18
C GLY A 73 -9.62 12.13 -4.70
N TRP A 74 -9.69 13.30 -4.07
CA TRP A 74 -9.47 13.46 -2.63
C TRP A 74 -10.77 13.26 -1.87
N THR A 75 -11.18 12.00 -1.71
CA THR A 75 -12.42 11.63 -1.01
C THR A 75 -12.44 12.11 0.45
N TYR A 76 -11.26 12.29 1.03
CA TYR A 76 -11.04 12.89 2.35
C TYR A 76 -9.77 13.73 2.34
N THR A 77 -9.81 14.90 2.99
CA THR A 77 -8.63 15.71 3.32
C THR A 77 -8.71 16.18 4.76
N TYR A 78 -7.60 16.08 5.50
CA TYR A 78 -7.55 16.40 6.93
C TYR A 78 -7.95 17.85 7.23
N LYS A 79 -7.60 18.80 6.36
CA LYS A 79 -7.93 20.24 6.54
C LYS A 79 -9.38 20.60 6.25
N ALA A 80 -10.19 19.67 5.75
CA ALA A 80 -11.61 19.94 5.54
C ALA A 80 -12.36 20.03 6.86
N ASP A 81 -13.34 20.90 6.92
CA ASP A 81 -14.12 21.21 8.11
C ASP A 81 -15.55 20.67 8.09
N LYS A 82 -15.96 20.02 6.99
CA LYS A 82 -17.29 19.43 6.81
C LYS A 82 -17.22 17.99 6.30
N ILE A 83 -18.07 17.14 6.88
CA ILE A 83 -18.35 15.79 6.41
C ILE A 83 -19.63 15.80 5.58
N ARG A 84 -19.59 15.21 4.37
CA ARG A 84 -20.73 15.07 3.42
C ARG A 84 -21.45 13.74 3.53
N GLY A 85 -20.81 12.78 4.22
CA GLY A 85 -21.33 11.43 4.46
C GLY A 85 -20.26 10.46 4.90
N PHE A 86 -20.65 9.21 5.06
CA PHE A 86 -19.76 8.07 5.33
C PHE A 86 -19.78 7.17 4.10
N LYS A 87 -18.65 7.12 3.42
CA LYS A 87 -18.51 6.53 2.09
C LYS A 87 -17.97 5.11 2.17
N GLN A 88 -18.62 4.18 1.49
CA GLN A 88 -17.94 2.96 1.06
C GLN A 88 -17.03 3.31 -0.11
N THR A 89 -15.77 2.95 -0.04
CA THR A 89 -14.78 3.31 -1.05
C THR A 89 -13.91 2.13 -1.44
N HIS A 90 -13.57 2.08 -2.72
CA HIS A 90 -12.62 1.14 -3.30
C HIS A 90 -11.44 1.89 -3.94
N GLN A 91 -11.25 3.15 -3.58
CA GLN A 91 -10.20 3.99 -4.14
C GLN A 91 -8.80 3.52 -3.71
N PRO A 92 -7.90 3.18 -4.65
CA PRO A 92 -6.50 2.89 -4.33
C PRO A 92 -5.65 4.16 -4.19
N SER A 93 -5.95 5.20 -4.97
CA SER A 93 -5.31 6.52 -4.93
C SER A 93 -6.19 7.59 -5.57
N PRO A 94 -5.94 8.89 -5.32
CA PRO A 94 -6.68 9.98 -5.99
C PRO A 94 -6.58 9.93 -7.52
N TRP A 95 -5.44 9.48 -8.05
CA TRP A 95 -5.14 9.44 -9.48
C TRP A 95 -5.95 8.37 -10.22
N MET A 96 -6.17 7.21 -9.58
CA MET A 96 -6.99 6.13 -10.11
C MET A 96 -8.47 6.35 -9.83
N ASN A 97 -8.79 7.13 -8.81
CA ASN A 97 -10.13 7.38 -8.31
C ASN A 97 -10.84 6.09 -7.87
N ASP A 98 -12.17 6.07 -7.79
CA ASP A 98 -12.98 5.09 -7.08
C ASP A 98 -13.94 4.35 -8.03
N TYR A 99 -14.50 3.23 -7.58
CA TYR A 99 -15.49 2.45 -8.30
C TYR A 99 -16.51 1.80 -7.35
N GLY A 100 -17.75 1.65 -7.82
CA GLY A 100 -18.82 0.99 -7.07
C GLY A 100 -19.19 1.66 -5.74
N GLN A 101 -18.78 2.90 -5.52
CA GLN A 101 -18.95 3.60 -4.26
C GLN A 101 -20.37 4.13 -4.07
N PHE A 102 -20.76 4.30 -2.80
CA PHE A 102 -21.95 5.02 -2.35
C PHE A 102 -21.66 5.66 -0.97
N THR A 103 -22.51 6.58 -0.54
CA THR A 103 -22.38 7.24 0.77
C THR A 103 -23.69 7.28 1.51
N ILE A 104 -23.64 7.27 2.85
CA ILE A 104 -24.78 7.47 3.73
C ILE A 104 -24.51 8.66 4.64
N MET A 105 -25.56 9.47 4.90
CA MET A 105 -25.46 10.65 5.78
C MET A 105 -26.70 10.77 6.66
N PRO A 106 -26.55 10.72 7.99
CA PRO A 106 -27.65 11.05 8.90
C PRO A 106 -27.84 12.57 8.94
N VAL A 107 -29.08 13.02 8.86
CA VAL A 107 -29.46 14.43 8.96
C VAL A 107 -30.68 14.61 9.86
N ALA A 108 -30.82 15.78 10.48
CA ALA A 108 -31.96 16.13 11.32
C ALA A 108 -32.53 17.49 10.92
N ASP A 109 -33.85 17.66 11.15
CA ASP A 109 -34.62 18.91 10.99
C ASP A 109 -34.60 19.51 9.57
N LYS A 110 -34.16 18.75 8.56
CA LYS A 110 -34.23 19.15 7.15
C LYS A 110 -34.27 17.96 6.21
N LEU A 111 -35.19 17.98 5.26
CA LEU A 111 -35.21 17.03 4.16
C LEU A 111 -34.26 17.52 3.06
N VAL A 112 -33.14 16.87 2.85
CA VAL A 112 -32.10 17.32 1.91
C VAL A 112 -31.36 16.13 1.30
N PHE A 113 -31.10 16.19 -0.02
CA PHE A 113 -30.30 15.21 -0.74
C PHE A 113 -28.95 15.77 -1.18
N ASP A 114 -28.90 17.05 -1.57
CA ASP A 114 -27.70 17.72 -2.06
C ASP A 114 -26.52 17.58 -1.10
N GLU A 115 -25.34 17.19 -1.62
CA GLU A 115 -24.18 16.86 -0.80
C GLU A 115 -23.57 18.03 -0.03
N ASP A 116 -23.65 19.26 -0.57
CA ASP A 116 -23.15 20.47 0.13
C ASP A 116 -24.13 20.92 1.21
N LYS A 117 -25.45 20.78 0.96
CA LYS A 117 -26.49 21.19 1.91
C LYS A 117 -26.67 20.20 3.07
N ARG A 118 -26.39 18.90 2.85
CA ARG A 118 -26.41 17.87 3.92
C ARG A 118 -25.13 17.85 4.73
N ALA A 119 -24.02 18.42 4.22
CA ALA A 119 -22.74 18.43 4.88
C ALA A 119 -22.81 19.09 6.27
N SER A 120 -22.07 18.55 7.21
CA SER A 120 -22.02 19.03 8.59
C SER A 120 -20.60 19.38 9.02
N TRP A 121 -20.50 20.47 9.78
CA TRP A 121 -19.28 20.82 10.52
C TRP A 121 -18.91 19.71 11.50
N TYR A 122 -17.63 19.46 11.65
CA TYR A 122 -17.06 18.54 12.64
C TYR A 122 -15.72 19.07 13.18
N SER A 123 -15.20 18.42 14.20
CA SER A 123 -13.92 18.78 14.79
C SER A 123 -13.08 17.53 15.04
N HIS A 124 -11.80 17.57 14.65
CA HIS A 124 -10.83 16.51 14.97
C HIS A 124 -10.67 16.27 16.50
N LYS A 125 -10.99 17.27 17.33
CA LYS A 125 -10.99 17.11 18.81
C LYS A 125 -12.16 16.28 19.32
N ALA A 126 -13.22 16.13 18.52
CA ALA A 126 -14.44 15.41 18.84
C ALA A 126 -14.61 14.14 17.98
N GLU A 127 -13.56 13.69 17.27
CA GLU A 127 -13.59 12.44 16.53
C GLU A 127 -12.66 11.39 17.17
N VAL A 128 -13.03 10.12 16.97
CA VAL A 128 -12.19 8.97 17.28
C VAL A 128 -11.95 8.20 16.00
N VAL A 129 -10.67 8.04 15.61
CA VAL A 129 -10.27 7.35 14.40
C VAL A 129 -9.40 6.16 14.77
N LYS A 130 -9.90 4.94 14.52
CA LYS A 130 -9.17 3.68 14.67
C LYS A 130 -9.36 2.83 13.41
N PRO A 131 -8.47 1.92 13.06
CA PRO A 131 -8.66 1.07 11.88
C PRO A 131 -9.98 0.30 11.86
N TYR A 132 -10.52 0.02 13.03
CA TYR A 132 -11.72 -0.80 13.26
C TYR A 132 -12.92 -0.01 13.78
N PHE A 133 -12.80 1.31 13.94
CA PHE A 133 -13.85 2.14 14.55
C PHE A 133 -13.66 3.61 14.19
N TYR A 134 -14.75 4.25 13.81
CA TYR A 134 -14.80 5.71 13.62
C TYR A 134 -15.99 6.27 14.42
N LYS A 135 -15.79 7.44 15.02
CA LYS A 135 -16.85 8.19 15.72
C LYS A 135 -16.62 9.68 15.50
N VAL A 136 -17.72 10.41 15.23
CA VAL A 136 -17.70 11.87 15.07
C VAL A 136 -19.03 12.48 15.51
N TYR A 137 -18.98 13.72 15.98
CA TYR A 137 -20.16 14.56 16.20
C TYR A 137 -20.36 15.49 15.01
N LEU A 138 -21.56 15.43 14.44
CA LEU A 138 -22.02 16.23 13.29
C LEU A 138 -22.79 17.46 13.82
N ALA A 139 -22.13 18.61 13.87
CA ALA A 139 -22.62 19.78 14.61
C ALA A 139 -23.88 20.42 14.01
N ASP A 140 -24.04 20.41 12.67
CA ASP A 140 -25.20 21.00 12.00
C ASP A 140 -26.48 20.16 12.16
N HIS A 141 -26.35 18.92 12.64
CA HIS A 141 -27.47 17.96 12.78
C HIS A 141 -27.66 17.47 14.22
N ASP A 142 -26.81 17.87 15.17
CA ASP A 142 -26.78 17.36 16.56
C ASP A 142 -26.78 15.81 16.60
N ILE A 143 -26.00 15.17 15.73
CA ILE A 143 -25.93 13.72 15.58
C ILE A 143 -24.53 13.21 15.91
N THR A 144 -24.46 12.15 16.73
CA THR A 144 -23.23 11.36 16.84
C THR A 144 -23.31 10.19 15.87
N ALA A 145 -22.32 10.08 14.97
CA ALA A 145 -22.20 9.00 14.00
C ALA A 145 -21.03 8.10 14.38
N GLU A 146 -21.26 6.80 14.35
CA GLU A 146 -20.25 5.77 14.65
C GLU A 146 -20.33 4.67 13.58
N MET A 147 -19.16 4.09 13.18
CA MET A 147 -19.10 2.96 12.26
C MET A 147 -18.02 1.95 12.65
N ALA A 148 -18.30 0.68 12.41
CA ALA A 148 -17.38 -0.43 12.64
C ALA A 148 -17.47 -1.44 11.47
N PRO A 149 -16.34 -1.83 10.84
CA PRO A 149 -16.30 -2.67 9.66
C PRO A 149 -16.17 -4.16 9.98
N THR A 150 -16.58 -4.98 9.01
CA THR A 150 -16.13 -6.36 8.81
C THR A 150 -15.39 -6.46 7.46
N GLU A 151 -15.19 -7.65 6.90
CA GLU A 151 -14.52 -7.78 5.60
C GLU A 151 -15.36 -7.21 4.44
N ARG A 152 -16.69 -7.48 4.45
CA ARG A 152 -17.63 -7.13 3.36
C ARG A 152 -18.81 -6.29 3.82
N ALA A 153 -18.93 -6.07 5.13
CA ALA A 153 -20.03 -5.32 5.72
C ALA A 153 -19.53 -4.26 6.70
N ALA A 154 -20.44 -3.44 7.19
CA ALA A 154 -20.21 -2.51 8.30
C ALA A 154 -21.49 -2.31 9.09
N MET A 155 -21.34 -2.01 10.38
CA MET A 155 -22.43 -1.57 11.23
C MET A 155 -22.25 -0.10 11.57
N PHE A 156 -23.34 0.66 11.44
CA PHE A 156 -23.43 2.07 11.83
C PHE A 156 -24.33 2.21 13.04
N ARG A 157 -24.02 3.20 13.86
CA ARG A 157 -24.79 3.61 15.02
C ARG A 157 -24.94 5.12 14.99
N PHE A 158 -26.16 5.60 14.78
CA PHE A 158 -26.49 7.03 14.73
C PHE A 158 -27.31 7.42 15.97
N THR A 159 -26.81 8.35 16.75
CA THR A 159 -27.51 8.90 17.91
C THR A 159 -28.10 10.24 17.54
N TYR A 160 -29.44 10.32 17.50
CA TYR A 160 -30.20 11.49 17.03
C TYR A 160 -30.65 12.41 18.15
N PRO A 161 -30.93 13.70 17.86
CA PRO A 161 -31.66 14.61 18.73
C PRO A 161 -33.14 14.20 18.86
N GLU A 162 -33.90 14.94 19.64
CA GLU A 162 -35.36 14.81 19.68
C GLU A 162 -35.97 15.59 18.52
N THR A 163 -36.51 14.86 17.54
CA THR A 163 -37.19 15.47 16.38
C THR A 163 -38.09 14.44 15.68
N LYS A 164 -39.09 14.94 14.97
CA LYS A 164 -39.92 14.13 14.07
C LYS A 164 -39.28 13.96 12.68
N GLU A 165 -38.21 14.68 12.42
CA GLU A 165 -37.54 14.81 11.12
C GLU A 165 -36.09 14.33 11.18
N SER A 166 -35.89 13.13 11.73
CA SER A 166 -34.63 12.42 11.63
C SER A 166 -34.57 11.60 10.36
N TYR A 167 -33.53 11.79 9.54
CA TYR A 167 -33.41 11.11 8.25
C TYR A 167 -32.06 10.40 8.11
N LEU A 168 -32.03 9.35 7.30
CA LEU A 168 -30.81 8.83 6.69
C LEU A 168 -30.90 8.98 5.18
N VAL A 169 -29.90 9.67 4.61
CA VAL A 169 -29.74 9.85 3.16
C VAL A 169 -28.77 8.80 2.65
N LEU A 170 -29.19 8.02 1.67
CA LEU A 170 -28.34 7.14 0.86
C LEU A 170 -28.15 7.78 -0.51
N ASP A 171 -26.93 8.03 -0.90
CA ASP A 171 -26.54 8.57 -2.19
C ASP A 171 -25.73 7.50 -2.95
N ALA A 172 -26.32 6.94 -4.00
CA ALA A 172 -25.72 5.86 -4.79
C ALA A 172 -24.83 6.37 -5.94
N PHE A 173 -24.58 7.67 -5.97
CA PHE A 173 -23.72 8.42 -6.88
C PHE A 173 -24.16 8.44 -8.34
N ASP A 174 -23.49 9.25 -9.12
CA ASP A 174 -23.74 9.43 -10.55
C ASP A 174 -23.13 8.30 -11.42
N ARG A 175 -23.34 8.40 -12.73
CA ARG A 175 -22.90 7.45 -13.78
C ARG A 175 -23.66 6.13 -13.80
N GLY A 176 -24.80 6.08 -13.16
CA GLY A 176 -25.69 4.93 -13.15
C GLY A 176 -25.85 4.34 -11.75
N SER A 177 -27.08 4.41 -11.25
CA SER A 177 -27.42 3.84 -9.96
C SER A 177 -28.90 3.49 -9.86
N TYR A 178 -29.21 2.66 -8.88
CA TYR A 178 -30.55 2.18 -8.57
C TYR A 178 -30.71 2.06 -7.06
N VAL A 179 -31.88 2.42 -6.55
CA VAL A 179 -32.28 2.23 -5.17
C VAL A 179 -33.73 1.76 -5.08
N LYS A 180 -34.00 0.88 -4.10
CA LYS A 180 -35.36 0.46 -3.73
C LYS A 180 -35.49 0.40 -2.22
N ILE A 181 -36.47 1.12 -1.68
CA ILE A 181 -36.86 1.09 -0.27
C ILE A 181 -37.93 0.03 -0.10
N ILE A 182 -37.74 -0.87 0.87
CA ILE A 182 -38.68 -1.95 1.24
C ILE A 182 -39.13 -1.68 2.68
N PRO A 183 -40.20 -0.85 2.88
CA PRO A 183 -40.55 -0.38 4.22
C PRO A 183 -40.96 -1.51 5.17
N GLU A 184 -41.65 -2.53 4.67
CA GLU A 184 -42.11 -3.69 5.42
C GLU A 184 -40.96 -4.56 5.98
N GLU A 185 -39.76 -4.46 5.38
CA GLU A 185 -38.56 -5.14 5.82
C GLU A 185 -37.58 -4.19 6.54
N ASN A 186 -37.86 -2.90 6.66
CA ASN A 186 -36.94 -1.86 7.12
C ASN A 186 -35.62 -1.93 6.36
N LYS A 187 -35.68 -2.02 5.03
CA LYS A 187 -34.53 -2.33 4.17
C LYS A 187 -34.44 -1.37 3.00
N ILE A 188 -33.21 -1.09 2.56
CA ILE A 188 -32.92 -0.47 1.27
C ILE A 188 -31.98 -1.41 0.51
N ILE A 189 -32.27 -1.66 -0.76
CA ILE A 189 -31.36 -2.33 -1.69
C ILE A 189 -31.04 -1.39 -2.85
N GLY A 190 -29.92 -1.62 -3.52
CA GLY A 190 -29.56 -0.84 -4.69
C GLY A 190 -28.25 -1.30 -5.31
N TYR A 191 -27.80 -0.57 -6.32
CA TYR A 191 -26.46 -0.74 -6.90
C TYR A 191 -25.89 0.59 -7.38
N SER A 192 -24.57 0.63 -7.47
CA SER A 192 -23.80 1.67 -8.16
C SER A 192 -23.00 1.05 -9.30
N THR A 193 -23.06 1.66 -10.49
CA THR A 193 -22.21 1.30 -11.63
C THR A 193 -21.07 2.29 -11.84
N ARG A 194 -20.95 3.26 -10.93
CA ARG A 194 -19.90 4.27 -11.04
C ARG A 194 -18.52 3.62 -11.10
N ASN A 195 -17.71 4.02 -12.05
CA ASN A 195 -16.35 3.58 -12.21
C ASN A 195 -15.53 4.61 -13.01
N THR A 196 -14.22 4.43 -13.06
CA THR A 196 -13.28 5.23 -13.83
C THR A 196 -12.52 4.41 -14.88
N GLY A 197 -13.03 3.23 -15.21
CA GLY A 197 -12.46 2.27 -16.16
C GLY A 197 -12.01 0.97 -15.49
N GLY A 198 -11.46 0.06 -16.28
CA GLY A 198 -11.01 -1.25 -15.80
C GLY A 198 -12.15 -2.17 -15.37
N VAL A 199 -13.33 -2.07 -15.99
CA VAL A 199 -14.49 -2.91 -15.70
C VAL A 199 -15.24 -3.31 -16.99
N PRO A 200 -15.83 -4.51 -17.04
CA PRO A 200 -16.82 -4.91 -18.05
C PRO A 200 -18.12 -4.09 -17.96
N GLU A 201 -18.91 -4.11 -19.04
CA GLU A 201 -20.17 -3.35 -19.13
C GLU A 201 -21.22 -3.73 -18.09
N ASN A 202 -21.23 -4.96 -17.62
CA ASN A 202 -22.15 -5.47 -16.62
C ASN A 202 -21.75 -5.18 -15.18
N PHE A 203 -20.68 -4.42 -14.95
CA PHE A 203 -20.17 -4.08 -13.63
C PHE A 203 -21.23 -3.41 -12.76
N LYS A 204 -21.42 -3.93 -11.55
CA LYS A 204 -22.24 -3.35 -10.49
C LYS A 204 -21.64 -3.66 -9.12
N ASN A 205 -21.74 -2.72 -8.21
CA ASN A 205 -21.62 -2.98 -6.79
C ASN A 205 -23.03 -2.94 -6.18
N TYR A 206 -23.60 -4.10 -5.88
CA TYR A 206 -24.88 -4.25 -5.22
C TYR A 206 -24.72 -3.99 -3.73
N PHE A 207 -25.69 -3.36 -3.10
CA PHE A 207 -25.66 -3.10 -1.67
C PHE A 207 -27.03 -3.35 -1.02
N VAL A 208 -26.98 -3.66 0.28
CA VAL A 208 -28.13 -3.82 1.16
C VAL A 208 -27.89 -3.05 2.46
N LEU A 209 -28.90 -2.27 2.89
CA LEU A 209 -28.95 -1.59 4.17
C LEU A 209 -30.12 -2.14 4.97
N GLN A 210 -29.86 -2.68 6.16
CA GLN A 210 -30.89 -3.20 7.08
C GLN A 210 -30.94 -2.35 8.33
N PHE A 211 -32.12 -1.84 8.66
CA PHE A 211 -32.38 -0.96 9.80
C PHE A 211 -33.02 -1.71 10.97
N ASP A 212 -32.73 -1.29 12.18
CA ASP A 212 -33.35 -1.82 13.41
C ASP A 212 -34.68 -1.11 13.77
N LYS A 213 -35.10 -0.10 12.97
CA LYS A 213 -36.31 0.69 13.19
C LYS A 213 -37.18 0.80 11.94
N PRO A 214 -38.50 0.81 12.09
CA PRO A 214 -39.44 1.07 10.99
C PRO A 214 -39.33 2.53 10.52
N PHE A 215 -39.54 2.73 9.25
CA PHE A 215 -39.54 4.04 8.61
C PHE A 215 -40.88 4.76 8.88
N THR A 216 -40.81 6.03 9.28
CA THR A 216 -41.96 6.94 9.36
C THR A 216 -42.10 7.81 8.13
N PHE A 217 -41.08 7.85 7.27
CA PHE A 217 -41.05 8.58 6.02
C PHE A 217 -40.17 7.82 5.01
N VAL A 218 -40.58 7.85 3.74
CA VAL A 218 -39.81 7.30 2.62
C VAL A 218 -39.82 8.25 1.45
N SER A 219 -38.69 8.37 0.77
CA SER A 219 -38.56 9.18 -0.44
C SER A 219 -37.40 8.66 -1.26
N THR A 220 -37.48 8.80 -2.58
CA THR A 220 -36.32 8.69 -3.44
C THR A 220 -35.81 10.06 -3.87
N ALA A 221 -34.65 10.10 -4.48
CA ALA A 221 -34.08 11.28 -5.11
C ALA A 221 -33.48 10.92 -6.47
N SER A 222 -33.56 11.83 -7.43
CA SER A 222 -32.96 11.66 -8.76
C SER A 222 -32.33 12.98 -9.20
N SER A 223 -31.02 12.97 -9.45
CA SER A 223 -30.27 14.12 -9.94
C SER A 223 -30.46 15.43 -9.13
N GLY A 224 -30.72 15.28 -7.83
CA GLY A 224 -30.95 16.40 -6.91
C GLY A 224 -32.40 16.64 -6.52
N ASP A 225 -33.37 16.18 -7.31
CA ASP A 225 -34.80 16.31 -7.02
C ASP A 225 -35.24 15.21 -6.06
N ILE A 226 -36.04 15.60 -5.06
CA ILE A 226 -36.61 14.69 -4.03
C ILE A 226 -38.04 14.32 -4.40
N HIS A 227 -38.37 13.01 -4.34
CA HIS A 227 -39.65 12.44 -4.71
C HIS A 227 -40.32 11.77 -3.49
N PRO A 228 -41.08 12.52 -2.65
CA PRO A 228 -41.72 11.97 -1.45
C PRO A 228 -42.67 10.82 -1.79
N ASN A 229 -42.72 9.82 -0.90
CA ASN A 229 -43.54 8.61 -1.01
C ASN A 229 -43.21 7.69 -2.20
N LYS A 230 -42.17 7.98 -2.96
CA LYS A 230 -41.62 7.07 -3.95
C LYS A 230 -40.61 6.14 -3.30
N THR A 231 -40.70 4.84 -3.61
CA THR A 231 -39.87 3.80 -2.98
C THR A 231 -38.82 3.20 -3.92
N GLU A 232 -38.84 3.56 -5.21
CA GLU A 232 -37.94 3.00 -6.20
C GLU A 232 -37.46 4.09 -7.18
N GLU A 233 -36.16 4.13 -7.45
CA GLU A 233 -35.56 5.10 -8.36
C GLU A 233 -34.38 4.45 -9.11
N SER A 234 -34.26 4.81 -10.39
CA SER A 234 -33.13 4.40 -11.22
C SER A 234 -32.74 5.51 -12.18
N GLY A 235 -31.51 5.55 -12.60
CA GLY A 235 -31.05 6.52 -13.59
C GLY A 235 -29.60 6.89 -13.44
N LYS A 236 -29.28 8.11 -13.91
CA LYS A 236 -27.90 8.59 -13.87
C LYS A 236 -27.39 8.78 -12.44
N HIS A 237 -28.28 9.24 -11.52
CA HIS A 237 -27.92 9.50 -10.13
C HIS A 237 -29.18 9.30 -9.26
N ALA A 238 -29.26 8.15 -8.62
CA ALA A 238 -30.37 7.77 -7.74
C ALA A 238 -29.93 7.83 -6.26
N GLY A 239 -30.90 8.15 -5.40
CA GLY A 239 -30.74 8.13 -3.96
C GLY A 239 -32.01 7.77 -3.23
N ALA A 240 -31.89 7.45 -1.95
CA ALA A 240 -33.00 7.15 -1.06
C ALA A 240 -32.90 7.98 0.23
N ILE A 241 -34.03 8.39 0.77
CA ILE A 241 -34.15 9.07 2.06
C ILE A 241 -35.20 8.35 2.88
N VAL A 242 -34.82 7.84 4.03
CA VAL A 242 -35.74 7.24 5.00
C VAL A 242 -35.76 8.05 6.28
N GLY A 243 -36.92 8.18 6.90
CA GLY A 243 -37.10 9.02 8.07
C GLY A 243 -37.57 8.26 9.31
N PHE A 244 -37.32 8.85 10.45
CA PHE A 244 -37.67 8.37 11.77
C PHE A 244 -38.24 9.50 12.63
N SER A 245 -38.99 9.17 13.65
CA SER A 245 -39.28 10.08 14.77
C SER A 245 -38.46 9.62 15.96
N THR A 246 -37.59 10.48 16.46
CA THR A 246 -36.62 10.13 17.51
C THR A 246 -36.81 10.97 18.76
N ARG A 247 -36.52 10.37 19.91
CA ARG A 247 -36.31 11.05 21.20
C ARG A 247 -34.85 11.47 21.33
N ARG A 248 -34.56 12.38 22.22
CA ARG A 248 -33.19 12.79 22.51
C ARG A 248 -32.31 11.61 22.90
N GLY A 249 -31.20 11.42 22.18
CA GLY A 249 -30.26 10.32 22.43
C GLY A 249 -30.74 8.96 21.90
N GLU A 250 -31.79 8.94 21.11
CA GLU A 250 -32.28 7.71 20.49
C GLU A 250 -31.33 7.24 19.39
N VAL A 251 -31.06 5.93 19.41
CA VAL A 251 -30.10 5.28 18.51
C VAL A 251 -30.82 4.57 17.37
N VAL A 252 -30.32 4.73 16.16
CA VAL A 252 -30.69 3.94 14.99
C VAL A 252 -29.45 3.18 14.52
N HIS A 253 -29.56 1.84 14.44
CA HIS A 253 -28.52 1.01 13.86
C HIS A 253 -28.82 0.69 12.42
N VAL A 254 -27.75 0.70 11.60
CA VAL A 254 -27.83 0.32 10.19
C VAL A 254 -26.72 -0.69 9.91
N LYS A 255 -27.12 -1.87 9.44
CA LYS A 255 -26.18 -2.88 8.91
C LYS A 255 -26.09 -2.70 7.41
N VAL A 256 -24.90 -2.60 6.88
CA VAL A 256 -24.65 -2.38 5.44
C VAL A 256 -23.70 -3.46 4.94
N ALA A 257 -24.04 -4.06 3.80
CA ALA A 257 -23.15 -4.95 3.08
C ALA A 257 -23.22 -4.70 1.59
N SER A 258 -22.21 -5.09 0.86
CA SER A 258 -22.21 -5.01 -0.60
C SER A 258 -21.60 -6.25 -1.25
N SER A 259 -21.83 -6.39 -2.55
CA SER A 259 -21.34 -7.49 -3.39
C SER A 259 -21.13 -7.02 -4.82
N PHE A 260 -20.10 -7.52 -5.48
CA PHE A 260 -19.91 -7.35 -6.92
C PHE A 260 -20.61 -8.45 -7.72
N ILE A 261 -21.19 -9.46 -7.05
CA ILE A 261 -21.85 -10.64 -7.66
C ILE A 261 -23.35 -10.41 -7.84
N SER A 262 -24.08 -10.19 -6.75
CA SER A 262 -25.55 -10.04 -6.80
C SER A 262 -26.14 -9.44 -5.50
N TYR A 263 -27.45 -9.16 -5.50
CA TYR A 263 -28.18 -8.78 -4.28
C TYR A 263 -28.18 -9.90 -3.23
N GLU A 264 -28.41 -11.13 -3.67
CA GLU A 264 -28.45 -12.30 -2.79
C GLU A 264 -27.09 -12.51 -2.11
N GLN A 265 -26.01 -12.25 -2.83
CA GLN A 265 -24.68 -12.31 -2.26
C GLN A 265 -24.42 -11.13 -1.30
N ALA A 266 -24.92 -9.93 -1.57
CA ALA A 266 -24.84 -8.81 -0.65
C ALA A 266 -25.60 -9.10 0.67
N GLU A 267 -26.78 -9.73 0.59
CA GLU A 267 -27.53 -10.21 1.77
C GLU A 267 -26.76 -11.31 2.51
N LEU A 268 -26.09 -12.21 1.79
CA LEU A 268 -25.25 -13.24 2.39
C LEU A 268 -24.05 -12.62 3.14
N ASN A 269 -23.41 -11.61 2.55
CA ASN A 269 -22.31 -10.86 3.19
C ASN A 269 -22.78 -10.13 4.47
N LEU A 270 -24.05 -9.73 4.54
CA LEU A 270 -24.63 -9.13 5.75
C LEU A 270 -24.62 -10.07 6.96
N ASN A 271 -24.55 -11.40 6.72
CA ASN A 271 -24.44 -12.40 7.78
C ASN A 271 -23.14 -12.29 8.60
N GLU A 272 -22.12 -11.58 8.12
CA GLU A 272 -20.95 -11.23 8.93
C GLU A 272 -21.32 -10.47 10.21
N LEU A 273 -22.51 -9.81 10.22
CA LEU A 273 -23.04 -9.04 11.35
C LEU A 273 -24.18 -9.74 12.12
N THR A 274 -24.54 -10.97 11.72
CA THR A 274 -25.65 -11.69 12.37
C THR A 274 -25.31 -12.03 13.82
N GLY A 275 -26.23 -11.73 14.74
CA GLY A 275 -26.10 -12.01 16.17
C GLY A 275 -25.07 -11.13 16.92
N LYS A 276 -24.50 -10.09 16.26
CA LYS A 276 -23.53 -9.18 16.84
C LYS A 276 -24.17 -7.84 17.19
N SER A 277 -23.84 -7.30 18.35
CA SER A 277 -24.04 -5.90 18.68
C SER A 277 -22.99 -5.03 17.98
N PHE A 278 -23.20 -3.72 17.95
CA PHE A 278 -22.20 -2.77 17.46
C PHE A 278 -20.85 -2.91 18.21
N ASP A 279 -20.91 -3.01 19.52
CA ASP A 279 -19.71 -3.13 20.36
C ASP A 279 -18.97 -4.47 20.14
N ASP A 280 -19.69 -5.55 19.79
CA ASP A 280 -19.07 -6.82 19.38
C ASP A 280 -18.29 -6.67 18.08
N VAL A 281 -18.81 -5.92 17.10
CA VAL A 281 -18.11 -5.66 15.84
C VAL A 281 -16.84 -4.84 16.09
N VAL A 282 -16.92 -3.80 16.92
CA VAL A 282 -15.76 -2.99 17.36
C VAL A 282 -14.70 -3.85 18.02
N ALA A 283 -15.10 -4.68 19.00
CA ALA A 283 -14.19 -5.55 19.73
C ALA A 283 -13.53 -6.59 18.81
N ASN A 284 -14.30 -7.18 17.91
CA ASN A 284 -13.76 -8.12 16.93
C ASN A 284 -12.73 -7.44 15.99
N GLY A 285 -13.04 -6.28 15.44
CA GLY A 285 -12.14 -5.52 14.58
C GLY A 285 -10.83 -5.16 15.30
N ARG A 286 -10.91 -4.73 16.57
CA ARG A 286 -9.74 -4.48 17.41
C ARG A 286 -8.88 -5.74 17.58
N ASN A 287 -9.49 -6.89 17.84
CA ASN A 287 -8.79 -8.15 18.02
C ASN A 287 -8.10 -8.61 16.72
N VAL A 288 -8.77 -8.48 15.58
CA VAL A 288 -8.20 -8.80 14.28
C VAL A 288 -6.95 -7.96 14.02
N TRP A 289 -7.03 -6.64 14.19
CA TRP A 289 -5.89 -5.76 14.00
C TRP A 289 -4.74 -6.03 14.97
N ASN A 290 -5.04 -6.26 16.26
CA ASN A 290 -4.02 -6.60 17.25
C ASN A 290 -3.29 -7.89 16.88
N ARG A 291 -4.00 -8.92 16.41
CA ARG A 291 -3.40 -10.18 15.97
C ARG A 291 -2.40 -9.98 14.83
N GLU A 292 -2.80 -9.21 13.81
CA GLU A 292 -1.93 -9.01 12.64
C GLU A 292 -0.73 -8.11 12.98
N LEU A 293 -0.95 -7.01 13.68
CA LEU A 293 0.12 -6.08 14.07
C LEU A 293 1.10 -6.67 15.09
N ALA A 294 0.64 -7.55 15.99
CA ALA A 294 1.48 -8.21 16.97
C ALA A 294 2.46 -9.23 16.37
N LYS A 295 2.35 -9.57 15.09
CA LYS A 295 3.39 -10.34 14.40
C LYS A 295 4.74 -9.61 14.38
N LEU A 296 4.73 -8.28 14.51
CA LEU A 296 5.94 -7.45 14.67
C LEU A 296 5.87 -6.76 16.04
N GLU A 297 6.63 -7.27 16.99
CA GLU A 297 6.75 -6.70 18.33
C GLU A 297 8.00 -5.81 18.38
N VAL A 298 7.82 -4.50 18.52
CA VAL A 298 8.90 -3.52 18.62
C VAL A 298 8.92 -2.89 20.01
N ASN A 299 10.10 -2.59 20.52
CA ASN A 299 10.31 -1.92 21.80
C ASN A 299 11.13 -0.64 21.61
N ASP A 300 10.54 0.48 22.00
CA ASP A 300 11.17 1.80 22.02
C ASP A 300 10.61 2.63 23.19
N ASP A 301 11.46 3.47 23.76
CA ASP A 301 11.06 4.44 24.80
C ASP A 301 10.35 5.66 24.16
N ASN A 302 10.53 5.89 22.86
CA ASN A 302 9.88 6.96 22.11
C ASN A 302 8.54 6.49 21.55
N ILE A 303 7.45 7.01 22.09
CA ILE A 303 6.08 6.68 21.68
C ILE A 303 5.79 7.11 20.22
N ASP A 304 6.45 8.15 19.71
CA ASP A 304 6.23 8.63 18.34
C ASP A 304 6.87 7.68 17.32
N ASN A 305 7.98 7.03 17.66
CA ASN A 305 8.53 5.94 16.87
C ASN A 305 7.56 4.75 16.78
N LEU A 306 6.93 4.38 17.91
CA LEU A 306 5.93 3.31 17.93
C LEU A 306 4.69 3.67 17.09
N ARG A 307 4.19 4.90 17.22
CA ARG A 307 3.07 5.40 16.41
C ARG A 307 3.40 5.41 14.92
N THR A 308 4.58 5.90 14.56
CA THR A 308 5.04 5.90 13.16
C THR A 308 5.16 4.49 12.62
N PHE A 309 5.76 3.58 13.39
CA PHE A 309 5.94 2.20 12.97
C PHE A 309 4.61 1.48 12.75
N TYR A 310 3.72 1.49 13.76
CA TYR A 310 2.46 0.77 13.66
C TYR A 310 1.46 1.42 12.69
N SER A 311 1.53 2.74 12.47
CA SER A 311 0.73 3.41 11.44
C SER A 311 1.18 3.05 10.03
N ASN A 312 2.50 2.95 9.79
CA ASN A 312 3.02 2.45 8.53
C ASN A 312 2.72 0.94 8.35
N LEU A 313 2.88 0.12 9.41
CA LEU A 313 2.54 -1.30 9.34
C LEU A 313 1.05 -1.51 9.02
N TYR A 314 0.15 -0.72 9.61
CA TYR A 314 -1.28 -0.75 9.27
C TYR A 314 -1.50 -0.50 7.77
N ARG A 315 -0.81 0.47 7.14
CA ARG A 315 -0.93 0.76 5.70
C ARG A 315 -0.45 -0.40 4.83
N THR A 316 0.57 -1.14 5.24
CA THR A 316 1.06 -2.32 4.48
C THR A 316 0.06 -3.49 4.45
N LEU A 317 -0.98 -3.47 5.29
CA LEU A 317 -1.97 -4.54 5.40
C LEU A 317 -3.33 -4.18 4.78
N LEU A 318 -3.41 -3.08 4.03
CA LEU A 318 -4.65 -2.66 3.37
C LEU A 318 -4.74 -3.18 1.92
N PHE A 319 -3.63 -3.17 1.20
CA PHE A 319 -3.56 -3.52 -0.22
C PHE A 319 -2.61 -4.70 -0.48
N PRO A 320 -2.81 -5.46 -1.56
CA PRO A 320 -3.97 -5.48 -2.49
C PRO A 320 -5.28 -5.78 -1.75
N ARG A 321 -6.37 -5.16 -2.19
CA ARG A 321 -7.72 -5.38 -1.62
C ARG A 321 -8.27 -6.73 -2.06
N SER A 322 -8.95 -7.45 -1.16
CA SER A 322 -9.75 -8.64 -1.51
C SER A 322 -10.87 -8.25 -2.49
N PHE A 323 -11.02 -9.05 -3.53
CA PHE A 323 -12.07 -8.88 -4.54
C PHE A 323 -12.79 -10.21 -4.78
N TYR A 324 -13.01 -10.95 -3.70
CA TYR A 324 -13.69 -12.24 -3.66
C TYR A 324 -14.70 -12.29 -2.53
N GLU A 325 -15.65 -13.16 -2.65
CA GLU A 325 -16.75 -13.34 -1.73
C GLU A 325 -16.91 -14.82 -1.38
N ILE A 326 -17.69 -15.12 -0.34
CA ILE A 326 -17.98 -16.52 0.07
C ILE A 326 -19.44 -16.78 -0.24
N ASP A 327 -19.70 -17.78 -1.06
CA ASP A 327 -21.06 -18.15 -1.41
C ASP A 327 -21.79 -18.90 -0.26
N LYS A 328 -23.05 -19.21 -0.47
CA LYS A 328 -23.89 -19.94 0.50
C LYS A 328 -23.38 -21.34 0.87
N ASP A 329 -22.55 -21.95 0.03
CA ASP A 329 -21.96 -23.27 0.21
C ASP A 329 -20.54 -23.19 0.82
N GLY A 330 -20.08 -21.97 1.18
CA GLY A 330 -18.76 -21.70 1.75
C GLY A 330 -17.63 -21.69 0.72
N LYS A 331 -17.94 -21.61 -0.58
CA LYS A 331 -16.94 -21.56 -1.65
C LYS A 331 -16.50 -20.11 -1.91
N VAL A 332 -15.21 -19.97 -2.23
CA VAL A 332 -14.63 -18.71 -2.67
C VAL A 332 -15.05 -18.45 -4.12
N MET A 333 -15.72 -17.34 -4.34
CA MET A 333 -16.21 -16.89 -5.64
C MET A 333 -15.82 -15.43 -5.86
N HIS A 334 -15.72 -14.98 -7.10
CA HIS A 334 -15.53 -13.58 -7.42
C HIS A 334 -16.26 -13.20 -8.71
N TYR A 335 -16.63 -11.92 -8.79
CA TYR A 335 -16.94 -11.28 -10.07
C TYR A 335 -15.62 -10.98 -10.77
N SER A 336 -15.44 -11.47 -11.99
CA SER A 336 -14.24 -11.19 -12.78
C SER A 336 -14.24 -9.74 -13.27
N PRO A 337 -13.29 -8.90 -12.82
CA PRO A 337 -13.19 -7.54 -13.33
C PRO A 337 -12.62 -7.51 -14.76
N TYR A 338 -12.28 -8.66 -15.33
CA TYR A 338 -11.69 -8.81 -16.66
C TYR A 338 -12.69 -9.23 -17.74
N ASN A 339 -13.59 -10.15 -17.44
CA ASN A 339 -14.56 -10.68 -18.42
C ASN A 339 -16.03 -10.55 -17.97
N GLY A 340 -16.30 -10.15 -16.72
CA GLY A 340 -17.67 -9.93 -16.22
C GLY A 340 -18.41 -11.18 -15.78
N GLU A 341 -17.75 -12.34 -15.72
CA GLU A 341 -18.34 -13.60 -15.25
C GLU A 341 -18.17 -13.74 -13.72
N VAL A 342 -19.00 -14.58 -13.12
CA VAL A 342 -18.85 -15.00 -11.71
C VAL A 342 -18.16 -16.34 -11.70
N LEU A 343 -16.94 -16.37 -11.14
CA LEU A 343 -16.02 -17.50 -11.23
C LEU A 343 -15.51 -17.93 -9.84
N PRO A 344 -15.10 -19.19 -9.67
CA PRO A 344 -14.53 -19.67 -8.42
C PRO A 344 -13.08 -19.20 -8.23
N GLY A 345 -12.66 -19.07 -6.97
CA GLY A 345 -11.28 -18.79 -6.57
C GLY A 345 -11.06 -17.37 -6.09
N TYR A 346 -9.85 -17.11 -5.60
CA TYR A 346 -9.46 -15.81 -5.08
C TYR A 346 -9.25 -14.79 -6.20
N MET A 347 -9.58 -13.54 -5.90
CA MET A 347 -9.25 -12.37 -6.71
C MET A 347 -8.83 -11.23 -5.79
N PHE A 348 -7.83 -10.44 -6.22
CA PHE A 348 -7.35 -9.25 -5.53
C PHE A 348 -7.18 -8.11 -6.52
N THR A 349 -7.29 -6.89 -6.01
CA THR A 349 -7.23 -5.68 -6.85
C THR A 349 -6.66 -4.48 -6.09
N ASP A 350 -6.71 -3.31 -6.72
CA ASP A 350 -6.27 -2.02 -6.19
C ASP A 350 -4.79 -2.02 -5.81
N THR A 351 -3.96 -2.36 -6.78
CA THR A 351 -2.51 -2.30 -6.66
C THR A 351 -1.85 -2.02 -7.99
N GLY A 352 -0.76 -1.24 -7.96
CA GLY A 352 0.19 -1.08 -9.04
C GLY A 352 1.47 -1.84 -8.73
N PHE A 353 1.86 -2.78 -9.60
CA PHE A 353 3.06 -3.56 -9.34
C PHE A 353 4.33 -2.75 -9.54
N TRP A 354 4.31 -1.70 -10.38
CA TRP A 354 5.43 -0.78 -10.52
C TRP A 354 5.86 -0.18 -9.17
N ASP A 355 4.90 0.11 -8.31
CA ASP A 355 5.13 0.60 -6.96
C ASP A 355 5.51 -0.55 -6.02
N THR A 356 4.67 -1.57 -5.94
CA THR A 356 4.60 -2.52 -4.82
C THR A 356 5.52 -3.72 -4.95
N PHE A 357 6.10 -4.01 -6.15
CA PHE A 357 7.05 -5.11 -6.31
C PHE A 357 8.32 -4.90 -5.48
N ARG A 358 8.67 -3.64 -5.21
CA ARG A 358 9.96 -3.25 -4.65
C ARG A 358 10.15 -3.70 -3.21
N CYS A 359 9.14 -3.52 -2.35
CA CYS A 359 9.23 -4.04 -0.99
C CYS A 359 7.90 -4.47 -0.35
N LEU A 360 6.73 -4.01 -0.79
CA LEU A 360 5.48 -4.48 -0.19
C LEU A 360 5.29 -6.00 -0.39
N PHE A 361 5.36 -6.50 -1.63
CA PHE A 361 5.23 -7.95 -1.88
C PHE A 361 6.34 -8.77 -1.22
N PRO A 362 7.63 -8.37 -1.26
CA PRO A 362 8.66 -9.02 -0.45
C PRO A 362 8.39 -9.03 1.05
N PHE A 363 7.77 -7.98 1.61
CA PHE A 363 7.32 -7.94 2.99
C PHE A 363 6.21 -8.96 3.27
N LEU A 364 5.23 -9.06 2.37
CA LEU A 364 4.17 -10.07 2.45
C LEU A 364 4.74 -11.49 2.35
N ASN A 365 5.74 -11.72 1.49
CA ASN A 365 6.44 -13.00 1.40
C ASN A 365 7.10 -13.42 2.71
N LEU A 366 7.62 -12.47 3.48
CA LEU A 366 8.28 -12.73 4.76
C LEU A 366 7.28 -12.92 5.90
N MET A 367 6.32 -12.01 6.03
CA MET A 367 5.47 -11.90 7.21
C MET A 367 4.07 -12.50 7.05
N TYR A 368 3.55 -12.54 5.82
CA TYR A 368 2.17 -12.96 5.50
C TYR A 368 2.11 -13.91 4.29
N PRO A 369 2.95 -14.97 4.27
CA PRO A 369 3.05 -15.87 3.12
C PRO A 369 1.73 -16.56 2.78
N SER A 370 0.88 -16.87 3.75
CA SER A 370 -0.44 -17.47 3.52
C SER A 370 -1.39 -16.53 2.78
N MET A 371 -1.32 -15.23 3.05
CA MET A 371 -2.10 -14.22 2.33
C MET A 371 -1.55 -14.04 0.91
N ASN A 372 -0.22 -13.96 0.74
CA ASN A 372 0.36 -13.84 -0.59
C ASN A 372 0.13 -15.07 -1.46
N GLN A 373 0.03 -16.28 -0.88
CA GLN A 373 -0.39 -17.46 -1.62
C GLN A 373 -1.75 -17.26 -2.32
N LYS A 374 -2.74 -16.70 -1.60
CA LYS A 374 -4.06 -16.37 -2.18
C LYS A 374 -3.96 -15.29 -3.25
N MET A 375 -3.07 -14.30 -3.06
CA MET A 375 -2.82 -13.26 -4.06
C MET A 375 -2.20 -13.85 -5.34
N GLN A 376 -1.27 -14.81 -5.22
CA GLN A 376 -0.71 -15.52 -6.38
C GLN A 376 -1.76 -16.37 -7.11
N GLU A 377 -2.69 -16.99 -6.38
CA GLU A 377 -3.85 -17.65 -7.00
C GLU A 377 -4.74 -16.66 -7.74
N GLY A 378 -4.97 -15.46 -7.16
CA GLY A 378 -5.66 -14.36 -7.83
C GLY A 378 -4.99 -13.94 -9.15
N LEU A 379 -3.65 -13.93 -9.21
CA LEU A 379 -2.91 -13.67 -10.46
C LEU A 379 -3.11 -14.80 -11.49
N VAL A 380 -3.16 -16.05 -11.06
CA VAL A 380 -3.51 -17.18 -11.95
C VAL A 380 -4.89 -16.98 -12.54
N ASN A 381 -5.88 -16.61 -11.74
CA ASN A 381 -7.24 -16.34 -12.20
C ASN A 381 -7.29 -15.16 -13.16
N ALA A 382 -6.64 -14.04 -12.82
CA ALA A 382 -6.55 -12.87 -13.69
C ALA A 382 -5.97 -13.22 -15.09
N TYR A 383 -4.92 -14.03 -15.14
CA TYR A 383 -4.35 -14.49 -16.39
C TYR A 383 -5.30 -15.40 -17.19
N LYS A 384 -5.94 -16.38 -16.54
CA LYS A 384 -6.91 -17.28 -17.19
C LYS A 384 -8.12 -16.55 -17.75
N GLU A 385 -8.53 -15.44 -17.10
CA GLU A 385 -9.73 -14.67 -17.44
C GLU A 385 -9.48 -13.58 -18.49
N SER A 386 -8.25 -13.05 -18.56
CA SER A 386 -7.92 -11.93 -19.48
C SER A 386 -6.84 -12.24 -20.51
N GLY A 387 -6.08 -13.31 -20.33
CA GLY A 387 -4.89 -13.64 -21.12
C GLY A 387 -3.62 -12.86 -20.71
N PHE A 388 -3.70 -11.96 -19.71
CA PHE A 388 -2.58 -11.15 -19.23
C PHE A 388 -2.56 -11.08 -17.71
N LEU A 389 -1.36 -10.94 -17.13
CA LEU A 389 -1.23 -10.47 -15.75
C LEU A 389 -1.49 -8.97 -15.69
N PRO A 390 -2.17 -8.47 -14.65
CA PRO A 390 -2.29 -7.03 -14.45
C PRO A 390 -0.92 -6.43 -14.07
N GLU A 391 -0.66 -5.21 -14.54
CA GLU A 391 0.47 -4.39 -14.05
C GLU A 391 -0.06 -3.28 -13.14
N TRP A 392 -1.26 -2.79 -13.43
CA TRP A 392 -2.08 -1.97 -12.54
C TRP A 392 -3.52 -2.46 -12.61
N ALA A 393 -4.09 -2.80 -11.45
CA ALA A 393 -5.47 -3.27 -11.33
C ALA A 393 -6.31 -2.32 -10.46
N SER A 394 -7.50 -1.89 -10.99
CA SER A 394 -8.50 -1.14 -10.22
C SER A 394 -9.84 -1.06 -10.99
N PRO A 395 -10.80 -2.00 -10.79
CA PRO A 395 -10.55 -3.35 -10.28
C PRO A 395 -9.88 -4.28 -11.31
N GLY A 396 -10.09 -4.11 -12.63
CA GLY A 396 -9.39 -4.82 -13.70
C GLY A 396 -8.21 -4.02 -14.26
N HIS A 397 -7.80 -4.36 -15.48
CA HIS A 397 -6.64 -3.72 -16.12
C HIS A 397 -6.78 -2.20 -16.26
N ARG A 398 -5.71 -1.47 -15.92
CA ARG A 398 -5.61 -0.02 -16.11
C ARG A 398 -4.38 0.33 -16.94
N ASP A 399 -4.48 1.42 -17.69
CA ASP A 399 -3.34 2.00 -18.43
C ASP A 399 -2.63 3.02 -17.54
N CYS A 400 -1.84 2.51 -16.57
CA CYS A 400 -1.11 3.31 -15.61
C CYS A 400 0.26 2.68 -15.34
N MET A 401 1.29 3.51 -15.23
CA MET A 401 2.69 3.14 -14.99
C MET A 401 3.33 2.31 -16.10
N ILE A 402 4.50 1.75 -15.83
CA ILE A 402 5.36 1.06 -16.78
C ILE A 402 5.90 -0.24 -16.19
N GLY A 403 6.62 -1.00 -17.02
CA GLY A 403 7.24 -2.26 -16.60
C GLY A 403 6.33 -3.46 -16.80
N GLN A 404 6.86 -4.62 -16.48
CA GLN A 404 6.15 -5.90 -16.37
C GLN A 404 6.47 -6.51 -14.99
N ASN A 405 6.16 -5.73 -13.96
CA ASN A 405 6.62 -6.01 -12.60
C ASN A 405 5.86 -7.15 -11.92
N SER A 406 4.73 -7.59 -12.50
CA SER A 406 4.10 -8.86 -12.18
C SER A 406 5.08 -10.04 -12.26
N ALA A 407 6.04 -10.01 -13.21
CA ALA A 407 7.09 -11.04 -13.31
C ALA A 407 7.97 -11.08 -12.05
N SER A 408 8.34 -9.93 -11.50
CA SER A 408 9.10 -9.85 -10.25
C SER A 408 8.29 -10.35 -9.05
N VAL A 409 6.99 -9.97 -8.95
CA VAL A 409 6.09 -10.40 -7.89
C VAL A 409 5.94 -11.91 -7.87
N VAL A 410 5.74 -12.54 -9.03
CA VAL A 410 5.63 -14.00 -9.17
C VAL A 410 6.97 -14.69 -8.85
N ALA A 411 8.08 -14.19 -9.40
CA ALA A 411 9.40 -14.77 -9.17
C ALA A 411 9.81 -14.71 -7.70
N ASP A 412 9.63 -13.56 -7.04
CA ASP A 412 9.99 -13.37 -5.64
C ASP A 412 9.19 -14.30 -4.70
N ALA A 413 7.88 -14.43 -4.94
CA ALA A 413 7.03 -15.34 -4.18
C ALA A 413 7.51 -16.80 -4.32
N TYR A 414 7.79 -17.24 -5.55
CA TYR A 414 8.20 -18.62 -5.79
C TYR A 414 9.60 -18.93 -5.25
N VAL A 415 10.56 -18.01 -5.41
CA VAL A 415 11.93 -18.15 -4.88
C VAL A 415 11.92 -18.23 -3.36
N LYS A 416 11.08 -17.46 -2.70
CA LYS A 416 10.89 -17.46 -1.23
C LYS A 416 9.99 -18.56 -0.70
N GLY A 417 9.62 -19.52 -1.53
CA GLY A 417 8.95 -20.76 -1.09
C GLY A 417 7.45 -20.68 -1.03
N ILE A 418 6.79 -19.63 -1.51
CA ILE A 418 5.32 -19.57 -1.59
C ILE A 418 4.85 -20.58 -2.64
N ARG A 419 3.91 -21.44 -2.27
CA ARG A 419 3.40 -22.57 -3.08
C ARG A 419 1.89 -22.70 -2.91
N GLY A 420 1.26 -23.63 -3.66
CA GLY A 420 -0.16 -23.95 -3.54
C GLY A 420 -1.05 -23.22 -4.55
N TYR A 421 -0.45 -22.75 -5.63
CA TYR A 421 -1.13 -22.15 -6.80
C TYR A 421 -0.53 -22.69 -8.10
N ASP A 422 -1.19 -22.47 -9.23
CA ASP A 422 -0.77 -22.97 -10.55
C ASP A 422 0.41 -22.12 -11.09
N ILE A 423 1.63 -22.50 -10.68
CA ILE A 423 2.85 -21.78 -11.07
C ILE A 423 3.15 -21.96 -12.57
N GLU A 424 2.71 -23.06 -13.20
CA GLU A 424 2.93 -23.25 -14.63
C GLU A 424 2.09 -22.25 -15.44
N ALA A 425 0.86 -21.97 -15.02
CA ALA A 425 0.07 -20.90 -15.63
C ALA A 425 0.75 -19.52 -15.48
N LEU A 426 1.34 -19.24 -14.32
CA LEU A 426 2.09 -17.98 -14.11
C LEU A 426 3.38 -17.93 -14.91
N TRP A 427 4.06 -19.08 -15.10
CA TRP A 427 5.23 -19.17 -15.98
C TRP A 427 4.89 -18.78 -17.43
N GLU A 428 3.80 -19.34 -17.97
CA GLU A 428 3.30 -18.97 -19.28
C GLU A 428 2.87 -17.50 -19.36
N ALA A 429 2.23 -17.00 -18.30
CA ALA A 429 1.76 -15.63 -18.22
C ALA A 429 2.91 -14.60 -18.27
N VAL A 430 3.99 -14.80 -17.52
CA VAL A 430 5.14 -13.86 -17.53
C VAL A 430 5.89 -13.90 -18.86
N LYS A 431 6.00 -15.07 -19.50
CA LYS A 431 6.57 -15.19 -20.85
C LYS A 431 5.69 -14.50 -21.90
N HIS A 432 4.37 -14.67 -21.80
CA HIS A 432 3.44 -14.00 -22.71
C HIS A 432 3.57 -12.48 -22.58
N GLY A 433 3.51 -11.93 -21.38
CA GLY A 433 3.66 -10.50 -21.13
C GLY A 433 5.00 -9.92 -21.59
N ALA A 434 6.09 -10.71 -21.60
CA ALA A 434 7.40 -10.29 -22.10
C ALA A 434 7.45 -10.11 -23.63
N ASN A 435 6.48 -10.69 -24.35
CA ASN A 435 6.46 -10.73 -25.81
C ASN A 435 5.13 -10.22 -26.41
N ALA A 436 4.29 -9.60 -25.60
CA ALA A 436 2.99 -9.07 -26.02
C ALA A 436 2.61 -7.83 -25.18
N HIS A 437 1.60 -7.10 -25.66
CA HIS A 437 1.03 -5.95 -24.97
C HIS A 437 -0.50 -5.93 -25.14
N LEU A 438 -1.22 -5.78 -24.05
CA LEU A 438 -2.67 -5.60 -24.04
C LEU A 438 -2.99 -4.12 -24.30
N LYS A 439 -3.45 -3.81 -25.50
CA LYS A 439 -3.76 -2.43 -25.91
C LYS A 439 -4.78 -1.78 -24.95
N GLY A 440 -4.51 -0.53 -24.56
CA GLY A 440 -5.36 0.23 -23.65
C GLY A 440 -5.15 -0.12 -22.17
N SER A 441 -4.08 -0.84 -21.86
CA SER A 441 -3.67 -1.14 -20.48
C SER A 441 -2.14 -1.06 -20.34
N ALA A 442 -1.64 -1.14 -19.10
CA ALA A 442 -0.21 -1.27 -18.85
C ALA A 442 0.29 -2.74 -18.97
N SER A 443 -0.63 -3.71 -19.18
CA SER A 443 -0.31 -5.14 -19.13
C SER A 443 0.52 -5.60 -20.33
N GLY A 444 1.51 -6.43 -20.06
CA GLY A 444 2.55 -6.78 -21.03
C GLY A 444 3.59 -5.66 -21.20
N ARG A 445 4.26 -5.59 -22.34
CA ARG A 445 5.36 -4.64 -22.58
C ARG A 445 5.07 -3.74 -23.78
N VAL A 446 4.82 -2.46 -23.54
CA VAL A 446 4.73 -1.46 -24.61
C VAL A 446 6.08 -1.32 -25.29
N GLY A 447 6.13 -1.52 -26.62
CA GLY A 447 7.36 -1.46 -27.41
C GLY A 447 8.24 -2.70 -27.31
N TYR A 448 7.66 -3.85 -26.93
CA TYR A 448 8.39 -5.12 -26.87
C TYR A 448 9.04 -5.50 -28.21
N GLU A 449 8.46 -5.11 -29.34
CA GLU A 449 9.01 -5.39 -30.68
C GLU A 449 10.38 -4.70 -30.86
N TYR A 450 10.51 -3.47 -30.39
CA TYR A 450 11.79 -2.75 -30.41
C TYR A 450 12.76 -3.31 -29.39
N TYR A 451 12.30 -3.50 -28.15
CA TYR A 451 13.13 -4.00 -27.07
C TYR A 451 13.71 -5.39 -27.38
N ASN A 452 12.90 -6.30 -27.92
CA ASN A 452 13.32 -7.65 -28.25
C ASN A 452 14.32 -7.68 -29.41
N LYS A 453 14.27 -6.68 -30.34
CA LYS A 453 15.14 -6.59 -31.50
C LYS A 453 16.41 -5.78 -31.24
N LEU A 454 16.30 -4.64 -30.55
CA LEU A 454 17.39 -3.66 -30.41
C LEU A 454 18.07 -3.76 -29.02
N GLY A 455 17.45 -4.43 -28.07
CA GLY A 455 17.89 -4.46 -26.68
C GLY A 455 17.54 -3.18 -25.89
N TYR A 456 16.68 -2.31 -26.43
CA TYR A 456 16.15 -1.12 -25.77
C TYR A 456 14.91 -0.61 -26.47
N VAL A 457 14.12 0.24 -25.77
CA VAL A 457 12.99 0.96 -26.34
C VAL A 457 13.49 2.31 -26.89
N PRO A 458 13.33 2.63 -28.19
CA PRO A 458 13.82 3.88 -28.75
C PRO A 458 13.02 5.11 -28.30
N ASN A 459 13.71 6.27 -28.21
CA ASN A 459 13.10 7.54 -27.79
C ASN A 459 12.37 8.30 -28.91
N ASN A 460 12.53 7.88 -30.16
CA ASN A 460 11.97 8.54 -31.35
C ASN A 460 10.82 7.79 -32.06
N VAL A 461 10.26 6.75 -31.40
CA VAL A 461 9.16 5.92 -31.93
C VAL A 461 7.80 6.20 -31.27
N GLY A 462 7.67 7.33 -30.59
CA GLY A 462 6.40 7.73 -29.94
C GLY A 462 6.10 7.07 -28.59
N ILE A 463 7.02 6.26 -28.06
CA ILE A 463 6.86 5.58 -26.78
C ILE A 463 7.48 6.43 -25.67
N ARG A 464 6.65 6.81 -24.66
CA ARG A 464 7.12 7.54 -23.49
C ARG A 464 7.87 6.62 -22.51
N SER A 465 8.71 7.23 -21.68
CA SER A 465 9.47 6.53 -20.62
C SER A 465 10.38 5.42 -21.18
N ASN A 466 10.91 5.63 -22.37
CA ASN A 466 11.63 4.62 -23.16
C ASN A 466 12.88 4.09 -22.43
N ALA A 467 13.70 4.95 -21.82
CA ALA A 467 14.86 4.53 -21.03
C ALA A 467 14.43 3.82 -19.75
N ALA A 468 13.45 4.35 -19.04
CA ALA A 468 12.89 3.70 -17.83
C ALA A 468 12.31 2.32 -18.17
N ARG A 469 11.53 2.18 -19.26
CA ARG A 469 11.03 0.88 -19.73
C ARG A 469 12.15 -0.11 -20.05
N THR A 470 13.23 0.35 -20.63
CA THR A 470 14.39 -0.51 -20.90
C THR A 470 15.00 -1.08 -19.61
N LEU A 471 15.13 -0.25 -18.57
CA LEU A 471 15.63 -0.68 -17.25
C LEU A 471 14.67 -1.66 -16.59
N GLU A 472 13.39 -1.33 -16.56
CA GLU A 472 12.35 -2.21 -16.01
C GLU A 472 12.33 -3.57 -16.72
N TYR A 473 12.32 -3.58 -18.05
CA TYR A 473 12.29 -4.83 -18.83
C TYR A 473 13.55 -5.69 -18.62
N ALA A 474 14.71 -5.07 -18.45
CA ALA A 474 15.93 -5.81 -18.13
C ALA A 474 15.83 -6.52 -16.76
N PHE A 475 15.30 -5.84 -15.76
CA PHE A 475 15.04 -6.44 -14.46
C PHE A 475 13.92 -7.50 -14.52
N ASN A 476 12.85 -7.25 -15.27
CA ASN A 476 11.76 -8.22 -15.45
C ASN A 476 12.25 -9.49 -16.17
N ASP A 477 13.14 -9.36 -17.17
CA ASP A 477 13.77 -10.52 -17.85
C ASP A 477 14.67 -11.31 -16.87
N TRP A 478 15.45 -10.63 -16.03
CA TRP A 478 16.18 -11.28 -14.95
C TRP A 478 15.25 -12.05 -14.00
N SER A 479 14.08 -11.48 -13.67
CA SER A 479 13.08 -12.12 -12.82
C SER A 479 12.52 -13.39 -13.48
N ILE A 480 12.19 -13.32 -14.78
CA ILE A 480 11.73 -14.49 -15.57
C ILE A 480 12.83 -15.57 -15.64
N TYR A 481 14.08 -15.17 -15.90
CA TYR A 481 15.22 -16.10 -15.91
C TYR A 481 15.37 -16.81 -14.56
N THR A 482 15.32 -16.06 -13.46
CA THR A 482 15.47 -16.58 -12.10
C THR A 482 14.33 -17.55 -11.75
N LEU A 483 13.08 -17.20 -12.12
CA LEU A 483 11.93 -18.07 -11.96
C LEU A 483 12.10 -19.35 -12.75
N GLY A 484 12.50 -19.27 -14.03
CA GLY A 484 12.70 -20.42 -14.91
C GLY A 484 13.79 -21.38 -14.37
N LYS A 485 14.91 -20.82 -13.87
CA LYS A 485 15.93 -21.61 -13.19
C LYS A 485 15.37 -22.35 -11.97
N LYS A 486 14.59 -21.65 -11.14
CA LYS A 486 14.01 -22.24 -9.93
C LYS A 486 12.96 -23.32 -10.24
N LEU A 487 12.28 -23.21 -11.39
CA LEU A 487 11.35 -24.21 -11.92
C LEU A 487 12.05 -25.38 -12.63
N GLY A 488 13.37 -25.29 -12.89
CA GLY A 488 14.11 -26.29 -13.64
C GLY A 488 13.79 -26.30 -15.13
N LYS A 489 13.41 -25.14 -15.71
CA LYS A 489 13.14 -25.01 -17.14
C LYS A 489 14.41 -25.21 -17.95
N PRO A 490 14.32 -25.75 -19.19
CA PRO A 490 15.48 -25.96 -20.06
C PRO A 490 16.23 -24.66 -20.37
N GLU A 491 17.56 -24.72 -20.46
CA GLU A 491 18.38 -23.54 -20.80
C GLU A 491 17.95 -22.90 -22.12
N SER A 492 17.54 -23.70 -23.10
CA SER A 492 17.01 -23.21 -24.39
C SER A 492 15.77 -22.31 -24.26
N GLU A 493 15.00 -22.44 -23.18
CA GLU A 493 13.82 -21.64 -22.92
C GLU A 493 14.14 -20.35 -22.14
N ILE A 494 15.16 -20.38 -21.27
CA ILE A 494 15.46 -19.28 -20.36
C ILE A 494 16.64 -18.41 -20.78
N ALA A 495 17.51 -18.88 -21.70
CA ALA A 495 18.71 -18.17 -22.12
C ALA A 495 18.43 -16.77 -22.66
N VAL A 496 17.37 -16.58 -23.43
CA VAL A 496 16.98 -15.28 -23.99
C VAL A 496 16.71 -14.23 -22.90
N TYR A 497 16.13 -14.65 -21.76
CA TYR A 497 15.86 -13.75 -20.63
C TYR A 497 17.16 -13.42 -19.88
N LYS A 498 18.10 -14.38 -19.79
CA LYS A 498 19.44 -14.14 -19.25
C LYS A 498 20.19 -13.08 -20.04
N GLU A 499 20.17 -13.16 -21.38
CA GLU A 499 20.80 -12.17 -22.25
C GLU A 499 20.14 -10.79 -22.13
N ARG A 500 18.78 -10.75 -22.17
CA ARG A 500 18.02 -9.51 -22.08
C ARG A 500 18.15 -8.82 -20.71
N ALA A 501 18.42 -9.55 -19.63
CA ALA A 501 18.71 -8.98 -18.33
C ALA A 501 19.89 -7.99 -18.36
N MET A 502 20.79 -8.10 -19.35
CA MET A 502 21.92 -7.21 -19.52
C MET A 502 21.60 -5.98 -20.40
N ASN A 503 20.39 -5.84 -20.91
CA ASN A 503 20.00 -4.78 -21.83
C ASN A 503 20.05 -3.37 -21.25
N TYR A 504 20.05 -3.21 -19.91
CA TYR A 504 20.26 -1.91 -19.26
C TYR A 504 21.56 -1.24 -19.73
N ARG A 505 22.59 -2.02 -20.14
CA ARG A 505 23.88 -1.54 -20.64
C ARG A 505 23.76 -0.76 -21.94
N ASN A 506 22.73 -1.06 -22.75
CA ASN A 506 22.55 -0.45 -24.07
C ASN A 506 22.17 1.03 -24.02
N ILE A 507 21.64 1.51 -22.90
CA ILE A 507 21.26 2.91 -22.71
C ILE A 507 22.18 3.67 -21.74
N TYR A 508 23.26 3.02 -21.26
CA TYR A 508 24.26 3.69 -20.47
C TYR A 508 25.17 4.55 -21.36
N ASN A 509 25.31 5.83 -21.03
CA ASN A 509 26.21 6.75 -21.73
C ASN A 509 27.50 6.94 -20.89
N PRO A 510 28.66 6.47 -21.37
CA PRO A 510 29.91 6.50 -20.60
C PRO A 510 30.45 7.93 -20.40
N GLU A 511 30.17 8.87 -21.30
CA GLU A 511 30.60 10.27 -21.15
C GLU A 511 29.81 11.00 -20.04
N ARG A 512 28.54 10.65 -19.89
CA ARG A 512 27.65 11.22 -18.87
C ARG A 512 27.62 10.43 -17.57
N LYS A 513 28.09 9.19 -17.59
CA LYS A 513 27.99 8.20 -16.49
C LYS A 513 26.56 7.99 -16.00
N LEU A 514 25.58 8.17 -16.88
CA LEU A 514 24.16 8.10 -16.61
C LEU A 514 23.43 7.32 -17.71
N MET A 515 22.22 6.85 -17.41
CA MET A 515 21.31 6.26 -18.40
C MET A 515 20.70 7.36 -19.26
N VAL A 516 20.68 7.16 -20.58
CA VAL A 516 20.24 8.16 -21.57
C VAL A 516 19.41 7.48 -22.65
N GLY A 517 18.27 8.07 -23.03
CA GLY A 517 17.45 7.57 -24.12
C GLY A 517 18.21 7.58 -25.47
N LYS A 518 17.97 6.53 -26.28
CA LYS A 518 18.56 6.36 -27.62
C LYS A 518 17.49 6.28 -28.70
N SER A 519 17.82 6.79 -29.91
CA SER A 519 16.99 6.61 -31.10
C SER A 519 17.07 5.17 -31.62
N ASP A 520 16.17 4.79 -32.53
CA ASP A 520 16.18 3.52 -33.25
C ASP A 520 17.44 3.27 -34.08
N LYS A 521 18.24 4.32 -34.30
CA LYS A 521 19.55 4.28 -34.97
C LYS A 521 20.73 4.22 -34.00
N GLY A 522 20.47 4.04 -32.72
CA GLY A 522 21.51 3.93 -31.68
C GLY A 522 22.16 5.25 -31.25
N VAL A 523 21.58 6.39 -31.60
CA VAL A 523 22.12 7.71 -31.24
C VAL A 523 21.52 8.16 -29.94
N PHE A 524 22.37 8.50 -28.97
CA PHE A 524 21.93 9.06 -27.68
C PHE A 524 21.25 10.43 -27.85
N ASN A 525 20.29 10.75 -26.97
CA ASN A 525 19.61 12.03 -26.96
C ASN A 525 20.62 13.19 -26.89
N PRO A 526 20.78 14.02 -27.95
CA PRO A 526 21.79 15.08 -27.96
C PRO A 526 21.46 16.24 -27.01
N ASN A 527 20.17 16.41 -26.66
CA ASN A 527 19.68 17.47 -25.76
C ASN A 527 19.55 17.00 -24.31
N PHE A 528 20.22 15.91 -23.94
CA PHE A 528 20.13 15.31 -22.62
C PHE A 528 20.69 16.21 -21.53
N LYS A 529 19.91 16.36 -20.46
CA LYS A 529 20.34 16.90 -19.18
C LYS A 529 19.89 15.93 -18.08
N GLY A 530 20.83 15.48 -17.23
CA GLY A 530 20.57 14.45 -16.24
C GLY A 530 19.49 14.78 -15.21
N THR A 531 19.26 16.06 -14.97
CA THR A 531 18.26 16.58 -14.00
C THR A 531 16.88 16.89 -14.62
N ASP A 532 16.75 16.79 -15.95
CA ASP A 532 15.48 17.06 -16.62
C ASP A 532 14.51 15.88 -16.42
N TRP A 533 13.32 16.20 -15.94
CA TRP A 533 12.19 15.26 -15.91
C TRP A 533 11.65 15.12 -17.33
N SER A 534 12.24 14.20 -18.06
CA SER A 534 12.04 14.06 -19.49
C SER A 534 11.09 12.92 -19.86
N ARG A 535 10.69 12.88 -21.13
CA ARG A 535 9.90 11.77 -21.68
C ARG A 535 10.64 10.42 -21.71
N ASP A 536 11.95 10.42 -21.48
CA ASP A 536 12.76 9.21 -21.45
C ASP A 536 12.58 8.43 -20.14
N PHE A 537 12.14 9.12 -19.06
CA PHE A 537 11.94 8.53 -17.75
C PHE A 537 10.49 8.66 -17.27
N CYS A 538 10.10 7.78 -16.35
CA CYS A 538 8.80 7.81 -15.69
C CYS A 538 8.95 8.48 -14.33
N GLU A 539 8.20 9.56 -14.09
CA GLU A 539 8.14 10.25 -12.80
C GLU A 539 9.51 10.45 -12.16
N GLY A 540 10.45 10.95 -12.95
CA GLY A 540 11.80 11.15 -12.49
C GLY A 540 12.75 11.63 -13.60
N ASN A 541 14.01 11.59 -13.28
CA ASN A 541 15.09 11.96 -14.18
C ASN A 541 16.20 10.89 -14.20
N SER A 542 17.26 11.13 -14.93
CA SER A 542 18.34 10.16 -15.08
C SER A 542 19.10 9.88 -13.77
N TRP A 543 19.17 10.85 -12.84
CA TRP A 543 19.79 10.64 -11.53
C TRP A 543 19.00 9.64 -10.66
N HIS A 544 17.68 9.57 -10.83
CA HIS A 544 16.85 8.57 -10.14
C HIS A 544 16.99 7.21 -10.80
N TRP A 545 16.83 7.17 -12.12
CA TRP A 545 16.71 5.94 -12.88
C TRP A 545 18.02 5.22 -13.16
N SER A 546 19.17 5.92 -13.18
CA SER A 546 20.47 5.26 -13.46
C SER A 546 20.84 4.22 -12.41
N PHE A 547 20.25 4.27 -11.22
CA PHE A 547 20.47 3.28 -10.16
C PHE A 547 19.44 2.13 -10.17
N CYS A 548 18.43 2.15 -11.07
CA CYS A 548 17.40 1.11 -11.17
C CYS A 548 17.92 -0.15 -11.92
N VAL A 549 19.05 -0.65 -11.49
CA VAL A 549 19.66 -1.91 -11.93
C VAL A 549 19.73 -2.85 -10.73
N PHE A 550 18.55 -3.24 -10.23
CA PHE A 550 18.40 -3.95 -8.96
C PHE A 550 19.13 -5.30 -8.93
N HIS A 551 19.16 -5.99 -10.07
CA HIS A 551 19.71 -7.33 -10.21
C HIS A 551 21.23 -7.35 -10.46
N ASP A 552 21.82 -6.22 -10.88
CA ASP A 552 23.22 -6.19 -11.29
C ASP A 552 23.97 -4.92 -10.84
N PRO A 553 24.02 -4.61 -9.54
CA PRO A 553 24.80 -3.46 -9.03
C PRO A 553 26.27 -3.53 -9.38
N GLN A 554 26.90 -4.72 -9.40
CA GLN A 554 28.31 -4.88 -9.81
C GLN A 554 28.51 -4.52 -11.29
N GLY A 555 27.61 -4.98 -12.16
CA GLY A 555 27.65 -4.61 -13.57
C GLY A 555 27.49 -3.11 -13.79
N LEU A 556 26.63 -2.44 -13.00
CA LEU A 556 26.48 -0.99 -13.03
C LEU A 556 27.75 -0.27 -12.53
N MET A 557 28.38 -0.74 -11.45
CA MET A 557 29.65 -0.21 -10.96
C MET A 557 30.75 -0.32 -12.02
N ASN A 558 30.83 -1.46 -12.71
CA ASN A 558 31.79 -1.67 -13.78
C ASN A 558 31.59 -0.67 -14.95
N LEU A 559 30.34 -0.40 -15.32
CA LEU A 559 30.01 0.61 -16.34
C LEU A 559 30.43 2.03 -15.90
N MET A 560 30.24 2.39 -14.65
CA MET A 560 30.57 3.71 -14.09
C MET A 560 32.07 3.94 -13.90
N GLY A 561 32.91 2.92 -14.08
CA GLY A 561 34.37 3.01 -13.98
C GLY A 561 34.93 2.45 -12.67
N GLY A 562 34.16 1.63 -11.97
CA GLY A 562 34.53 0.93 -10.74
C GLY A 562 33.89 1.53 -9.49
N GLN A 563 34.26 0.93 -8.36
CA GLN A 563 33.64 1.17 -7.05
C GLN A 563 33.76 2.64 -6.58
N ASP A 564 34.91 3.27 -6.78
CA ASP A 564 35.14 4.65 -6.32
C ASP A 564 34.29 5.65 -7.11
N GLU A 565 34.24 5.51 -8.43
CA GLU A 565 33.40 6.36 -9.30
C GLU A 565 31.91 6.15 -9.02
N PHE A 566 31.50 4.91 -8.78
CA PHE A 566 30.12 4.60 -8.38
C PHE A 566 29.75 5.30 -7.07
N ASN A 567 30.64 5.28 -6.07
CA ASN A 567 30.42 5.99 -4.80
C ASN A 567 30.35 7.51 -5.01
N VAL A 568 31.18 8.09 -5.89
CA VAL A 568 31.11 9.51 -6.26
C VAL A 568 29.76 9.84 -6.89
N MET A 569 29.26 8.99 -7.81
CA MET A 569 27.95 9.17 -8.45
C MET A 569 26.81 9.10 -7.42
N MET A 570 26.83 8.14 -6.49
CA MET A 570 25.83 8.06 -5.41
C MET A 570 25.87 9.25 -4.47
N ASP A 571 27.06 9.70 -4.05
CA ASP A 571 27.22 10.89 -3.19
C ASP A 571 26.70 12.16 -3.91
N SER A 572 26.90 12.23 -5.23
CA SER A 572 26.45 13.36 -6.04
C SER A 572 24.94 13.55 -6.03
N VAL A 573 24.17 12.46 -5.89
CA VAL A 573 22.68 12.53 -5.79
C VAL A 573 22.23 13.47 -4.67
N PHE A 574 22.93 13.48 -3.53
CA PHE A 574 22.56 14.29 -2.36
C PHE A 574 23.03 15.74 -2.41
N VAL A 575 23.98 16.08 -3.30
CA VAL A 575 24.57 17.43 -3.38
C VAL A 575 24.16 18.20 -4.63
N ILE A 576 23.71 17.54 -5.70
CA ILE A 576 23.20 18.19 -6.88
C ILE A 576 21.88 18.89 -6.53
N PRO A 577 21.76 20.21 -6.78
CA PRO A 577 20.55 20.94 -6.41
C PRO A 577 19.28 20.35 -7.02
N SER A 578 18.18 20.38 -6.26
CA SER A 578 16.85 19.96 -6.71
C SER A 578 16.19 20.92 -7.72
N LYS A 579 16.90 21.95 -8.18
CA LYS A 579 16.44 22.82 -9.27
C LYS A 579 16.37 22.01 -10.57
N MET A 580 15.21 22.03 -11.20
CA MET A 580 14.90 21.26 -12.40
C MET A 580 14.40 22.16 -13.51
N GLY A 581 14.57 21.69 -14.76
CA GLY A 581 13.75 22.15 -15.88
C GLY A 581 12.30 21.70 -15.68
N MET A 582 11.34 22.45 -16.21
CA MET A 582 9.93 22.01 -16.17
C MET A 582 9.75 20.75 -17.02
N ASP A 583 8.95 19.79 -16.52
CA ASP A 583 8.35 18.73 -17.35
C ASP A 583 7.49 19.36 -18.44
N SER A 584 7.26 18.64 -19.53
CA SER A 584 6.36 19.05 -20.63
C SER A 584 4.92 19.34 -20.15
N ARG A 585 4.55 18.88 -18.95
CA ARG A 585 3.28 19.11 -18.26
C ARG A 585 3.34 20.28 -17.27
N GLY A 586 4.48 20.97 -17.13
CA GLY A 586 4.74 21.95 -16.08
C GLY A 586 5.35 21.31 -14.82
N MET A 587 5.16 21.94 -13.67
CA MET A 587 5.65 21.43 -12.39
C MET A 587 4.60 20.47 -11.79
N ILE A 588 4.91 19.18 -11.80
CA ILE A 588 4.10 18.13 -11.17
C ILE A 588 4.41 18.01 -9.67
N HIS A 589 3.58 17.29 -8.92
CA HIS A 589 3.68 17.22 -7.45
C HIS A 589 4.98 16.56 -6.97
N GLU A 590 5.46 15.50 -7.64
CA GLU A 590 6.70 14.79 -7.29
C GLU A 590 7.94 15.70 -7.39
N MET A 591 7.95 16.63 -8.34
CA MET A 591 9.01 17.65 -8.44
C MET A 591 8.99 18.61 -7.26
N ARG A 592 7.79 19.01 -6.78
CA ARG A 592 7.64 19.86 -5.59
C ARG A 592 8.06 19.12 -4.32
N GLU A 593 7.68 17.87 -4.20
CA GLU A 593 8.04 16.99 -3.09
C GLU A 593 9.56 16.88 -2.97
N MET A 594 10.26 16.60 -4.08
CA MET A 594 11.71 16.57 -4.10
C MET A 594 12.34 17.90 -3.67
N GLN A 595 11.76 19.04 -4.07
CA GLN A 595 12.25 20.34 -3.65
C GLN A 595 12.03 20.60 -2.15
N VAL A 596 10.85 20.21 -1.63
CA VAL A 596 10.49 20.39 -0.20
C VAL A 596 11.39 19.51 0.68
N MET A 597 11.68 18.29 0.26
CA MET A 597 12.61 17.39 0.99
C MET A 597 14.02 17.97 1.12
N ASN A 598 14.45 18.75 0.15
CA ASN A 598 15.78 19.40 0.13
C ASN A 598 16.95 18.42 0.37
N MET A 599 16.90 17.26 -0.30
CA MET A 599 17.94 16.21 -0.25
C MET A 599 18.63 16.04 -1.62
N GLY A 600 18.90 17.13 -2.34
CA GLY A 600 19.47 17.12 -3.68
C GLY A 600 18.53 16.46 -4.68
N GLN A 601 19.05 15.50 -5.47
CA GLN A 601 18.27 14.69 -6.42
C GLN A 601 17.68 13.42 -5.78
N TYR A 602 17.83 13.19 -4.47
CA TYR A 602 17.23 12.05 -3.80
C TYR A 602 15.73 12.29 -3.55
N ALA A 603 14.91 11.85 -4.49
CA ALA A 603 13.45 12.05 -4.49
C ALA A 603 12.74 10.87 -3.79
N HIS A 604 12.90 10.75 -2.46
CA HIS A 604 12.35 9.63 -1.69
C HIS A 604 10.82 9.47 -1.80
N GLY A 605 10.12 10.56 -2.09
CA GLY A 605 8.66 10.56 -2.29
C GLY A 605 8.19 9.74 -3.49
N ASN A 606 9.12 9.27 -4.35
CA ASN A 606 8.79 8.39 -5.47
C ASN A 606 9.73 7.15 -5.52
N GLN A 607 9.21 6.02 -5.96
CA GLN A 607 9.80 4.69 -5.79
C GLN A 607 11.12 4.46 -6.54
N PRO A 608 11.40 5.03 -7.71
CA PRO A 608 12.60 4.69 -8.50
C PRO A 608 13.92 4.82 -7.72
N ILE A 609 13.99 5.74 -6.75
CA ILE A 609 15.26 5.97 -6.03
C ILE A 609 15.29 5.39 -4.60
N GLN A 610 14.18 4.88 -4.09
CA GLN A 610 14.06 4.45 -2.68
C GLN A 610 15.09 3.40 -2.25
N HIS A 611 15.53 2.52 -3.16
CA HIS A 611 16.51 1.46 -2.90
C HIS A 611 17.96 1.99 -2.91
N MET A 612 18.23 3.15 -3.52
CA MET A 612 19.57 3.61 -3.86
C MET A 612 20.51 3.70 -2.65
N VAL A 613 19.98 4.16 -1.50
CA VAL A 613 20.80 4.28 -0.26
C VAL A 613 21.35 2.95 0.24
N TYR A 614 20.74 1.83 -0.13
CA TYR A 614 21.23 0.50 0.22
C TYR A 614 22.37 0.01 -0.70
N LEU A 615 22.56 0.64 -1.88
CA LEU A 615 23.61 0.27 -2.82
C LEU A 615 25.02 0.51 -2.29
N TYR A 616 25.20 1.36 -1.28
CA TYR A 616 26.48 1.50 -0.57
C TYR A 616 26.99 0.18 0.07
N ASN A 617 26.10 -0.80 0.30
CA ASN A 617 26.48 -2.13 0.78
C ASN A 617 27.21 -2.98 -0.28
N TYR A 618 27.02 -2.64 -1.57
CA TYR A 618 27.70 -3.30 -2.70
C TYR A 618 29.05 -2.67 -3.01
N SER A 619 29.26 -1.43 -2.60
CA SER A 619 30.41 -0.60 -2.95
C SER A 619 31.37 -0.37 -1.77
N ALA A 620 31.43 -1.32 -0.82
CA ALA A 620 32.30 -1.32 0.36
C ALA A 620 32.20 -0.06 1.26
N GLN A 621 31.05 0.61 1.26
CA GLN A 621 30.75 1.75 2.13
C GLN A 621 29.45 1.57 2.94
N PRO A 622 29.20 0.42 3.59
CA PRO A 622 27.92 0.13 4.25
C PRO A 622 27.55 1.15 5.35
N TRP A 623 28.52 1.85 5.95
CA TRP A 623 28.24 2.91 6.93
C TRP A 623 27.43 4.10 6.33
N LYS A 624 27.58 4.37 5.02
CA LYS A 624 26.78 5.40 4.35
C LYS A 624 25.32 4.98 4.20
N ALA A 625 25.07 3.69 3.91
CA ALA A 625 23.70 3.16 3.95
C ALA A 625 23.08 3.34 5.34
N GLN A 626 23.83 3.00 6.41
CA GLN A 626 23.36 3.16 7.79
C GLN A 626 23.05 4.62 8.13
N TYR A 627 23.87 5.56 7.66
CA TYR A 627 23.65 7.00 7.83
C TYR A 627 22.37 7.45 7.13
N TRP A 628 22.27 7.22 5.81
CA TRP A 628 21.16 7.74 5.01
C TRP A 628 19.83 7.11 5.38
N VAL A 629 19.79 5.80 5.64
CA VAL A 629 18.56 5.12 6.09
C VAL A 629 18.00 5.77 7.36
N ARG A 630 18.85 6.08 8.34
CA ARG A 630 18.43 6.76 9.58
C ARG A 630 18.01 8.21 9.35
N GLU A 631 18.71 8.94 8.49
CA GLU A 631 18.34 10.31 8.12
C GLU A 631 16.96 10.35 7.45
N ILE A 632 16.71 9.44 6.51
CA ILE A 632 15.42 9.34 5.81
C ILE A 632 14.30 9.01 6.79
N MET A 633 14.45 7.95 7.60
CA MET A 633 13.42 7.57 8.57
C MET A 633 13.10 8.70 9.55
N ASN A 634 14.11 9.40 10.05
CA ASN A 634 13.93 10.45 11.05
C ASN A 634 13.36 11.76 10.47
N LYS A 635 13.64 12.06 9.21
CA LYS A 635 13.25 13.34 8.59
C LYS A 635 11.96 13.28 7.79
N LEU A 636 11.68 12.14 7.16
CA LEU A 636 10.65 12.02 6.14
C LEU A 636 9.44 11.18 6.57
N TYR A 637 9.44 10.65 7.79
CA TYR A 637 8.33 9.84 8.31
C TYR A 637 7.91 10.27 9.71
N ASN A 638 6.62 10.26 9.94
CA ASN A 638 5.97 10.44 11.23
C ASN A 638 4.58 9.77 11.21
N ALA A 639 3.73 9.99 12.20
CA ALA A 639 2.38 9.44 12.24
C ALA A 639 1.29 10.51 12.09
N ALA A 640 1.64 11.71 11.64
CA ALA A 640 0.70 12.83 11.48
C ALA A 640 -0.03 12.78 10.12
N PRO A 641 -1.04 13.62 9.90
CA PRO A 641 -1.71 13.71 8.61
C PRO A 641 -0.80 14.11 7.44
N ASP A 642 0.33 14.77 7.68
CA ASP A 642 1.35 15.16 6.70
C ASP A 642 2.59 14.25 6.73
N ALA A 643 2.41 12.97 7.00
CA ALA A 643 3.44 12.02 7.40
C ALA A 643 4.43 11.60 6.31
N TYR A 644 4.07 11.70 5.05
CA TYR A 644 4.89 11.23 3.93
C TYR A 644 5.45 12.39 3.11
N CYS A 645 6.53 12.11 2.42
CA CYS A 645 7.18 13.08 1.53
C CYS A 645 6.78 12.92 0.04
N GLY A 646 5.73 12.19 -0.23
CA GLY A 646 5.15 11.87 -1.54
C GLY A 646 4.00 10.90 -1.35
N ASP A 647 3.57 10.21 -2.41
CA ASP A 647 2.49 9.25 -2.35
C ASP A 647 2.83 8.01 -1.51
N GLU A 648 1.83 7.48 -0.81
CA GLU A 648 2.00 6.27 0.00
C GLU A 648 2.02 5.01 -0.86
N ASP A 649 1.25 5.00 -1.96
CA ASP A 649 1.22 4.01 -3.02
C ASP A 649 0.95 2.58 -2.55
N ASN A 650 -0.27 2.37 -2.05
CA ASN A 650 -0.83 1.05 -1.74
C ASN A 650 0.04 0.20 -0.80
N GLY A 651 0.69 0.82 0.17
CA GLY A 651 1.54 0.16 1.15
C GLY A 651 3.02 0.16 0.83
N GLN A 652 3.46 0.60 -0.36
CA GLN A 652 4.87 0.55 -0.76
C GLN A 652 5.76 1.47 0.07
N THR A 653 5.42 2.75 0.18
CA THR A 653 6.22 3.72 0.94
C THR A 653 6.21 3.41 2.44
N SER A 654 5.08 2.91 2.94
CA SER A 654 4.96 2.39 4.31
C SER A 654 5.83 1.14 4.53
N ALA A 655 5.85 0.19 3.60
CA ALA A 655 6.67 -1.01 3.68
C ALA A 655 8.17 -0.70 3.64
N TRP A 656 8.58 0.34 2.90
CA TRP A 656 9.96 0.81 2.94
C TRP A 656 10.37 1.22 4.35
N TYR A 657 9.53 2.02 5.04
CA TYR A 657 9.78 2.42 6.42
C TYR A 657 9.82 1.21 7.36
N VAL A 658 8.86 0.30 7.26
CA VAL A 658 8.77 -0.89 8.12
C VAL A 658 10.04 -1.74 7.96
N PHE A 659 10.44 -2.11 6.74
CA PHE A 659 11.67 -2.86 6.50
C PHE A 659 12.91 -2.13 7.02
N SER A 660 13.04 -0.84 6.70
CA SER A 660 14.19 -0.03 7.13
C SER A 660 14.29 0.06 8.66
N ALA A 661 13.15 0.17 9.36
CA ALA A 661 13.11 0.18 10.82
C ALA A 661 13.52 -1.16 11.45
N LEU A 662 13.27 -2.29 10.76
CA LEU A 662 13.77 -3.61 11.15
C LEU A 662 15.29 -3.75 10.95
N GLY A 663 15.90 -2.90 10.13
CA GLY A 663 17.34 -2.85 9.88
C GLY A 663 17.78 -3.58 8.61
N PHE A 664 16.89 -3.93 7.70
CA PHE A 664 17.19 -4.52 6.39
C PHE A 664 16.13 -4.18 5.34
N TYR A 665 16.43 -4.41 4.08
CA TYR A 665 15.59 -4.04 2.94
C TYR A 665 15.81 -5.00 1.75
N THR A 666 14.82 -5.15 0.89
CA THR A 666 14.92 -5.96 -0.32
C THR A 666 15.32 -5.09 -1.51
N VAL A 667 16.59 -5.06 -1.88
CA VAL A 667 17.08 -4.31 -3.05
C VAL A 667 16.71 -5.00 -4.35
N CYS A 668 16.79 -6.33 -4.39
CA CYS A 668 16.52 -7.14 -5.58
C CYS A 668 15.49 -8.23 -5.25
N PRO A 669 14.18 -7.93 -5.37
CA PRO A 669 13.13 -8.95 -5.30
C PRO A 669 13.38 -10.06 -6.33
N GLY A 670 13.19 -11.32 -5.94
CA GLY A 670 13.56 -12.49 -6.73
C GLY A 670 14.87 -13.14 -6.28
N THR A 671 15.66 -12.48 -5.40
CA THR A 671 16.73 -13.13 -4.64
C THR A 671 16.21 -13.61 -3.29
N ASP A 672 17.01 -14.45 -2.62
CA ASP A 672 16.76 -14.85 -1.24
C ASP A 672 17.34 -13.86 -0.20
N GLN A 673 17.81 -12.68 -0.63
CA GLN A 673 18.59 -11.76 0.20
C GLN A 673 17.80 -10.51 0.62
N TYR A 674 18.10 -10.07 1.84
CA TYR A 674 17.74 -8.77 2.40
C TYR A 674 18.99 -8.01 2.77
N VAL A 675 19.18 -6.84 2.17
CA VAL A 675 20.38 -6.00 2.35
C VAL A 675 20.29 -5.23 3.66
N LEU A 676 21.38 -5.15 4.41
CA LEU A 676 21.39 -4.50 5.71
C LEU A 676 21.33 -2.97 5.58
N GLY A 677 20.47 -2.38 6.42
CA GLY A 677 20.53 -0.99 6.83
C GLY A 677 21.08 -0.88 8.24
N THR A 678 20.29 -0.30 9.13
CA THR A 678 20.57 -0.21 10.56
C THR A 678 19.25 -0.23 11.33
N PRO A 679 19.12 -0.97 12.44
CA PRO A 679 17.86 -1.05 13.17
C PRO A 679 17.46 0.31 13.75
N LEU A 680 16.18 0.61 13.78
CA LEU A 680 15.63 1.81 14.44
C LEU A 680 15.41 1.56 15.93
N PHE A 681 14.97 0.36 16.29
CA PHE A 681 14.53 -0.01 17.63
C PHE A 681 15.62 -0.71 18.44
N LYS A 682 15.51 -0.64 19.78
CA LYS A 682 16.40 -1.38 20.70
C LYS A 682 16.16 -2.89 20.66
N SER A 683 14.93 -3.30 20.40
CA SER A 683 14.54 -4.70 20.26
C SER A 683 13.36 -4.86 19.34
N VAL A 684 13.42 -5.90 18.50
CA VAL A 684 12.34 -6.30 17.60
C VAL A 684 12.19 -7.82 17.65
N LYS A 685 10.96 -8.31 17.62
CA LYS A 685 10.63 -9.70 17.35
C LYS A 685 9.69 -9.81 16.15
N LEU A 686 10.04 -10.68 15.21
CA LEU A 686 9.15 -11.06 14.10
C LEU A 686 8.62 -12.46 14.38
N HIS A 687 7.32 -12.56 14.59
CA HIS A 687 6.61 -13.82 14.79
C HIS A 687 6.12 -14.33 13.43
N LEU A 688 6.88 -15.25 12.85
CA LEU A 688 6.63 -15.78 11.51
C LEU A 688 5.46 -16.79 11.52
N GLU A 689 4.74 -16.90 10.40
CA GLU A 689 3.60 -17.82 10.27
C GLU A 689 3.98 -19.30 10.44
N ASN A 690 5.25 -19.65 10.24
CA ASN A 690 5.75 -21.02 10.50
C ASN A 690 6.05 -21.31 11.99
N GLY A 691 5.67 -20.38 12.88
CA GLY A 691 5.87 -20.51 14.33
C GLY A 691 7.27 -20.19 14.83
N LYS A 692 8.20 -19.78 13.94
CA LYS A 692 9.53 -19.32 14.32
C LYS A 692 9.54 -17.83 14.65
N THR A 693 10.55 -17.41 15.43
CA THR A 693 10.72 -16.01 15.81
C THR A 693 12.12 -15.53 15.41
N VAL A 694 12.19 -14.41 14.69
CA VAL A 694 13.43 -13.66 14.51
C VAL A 694 13.51 -12.62 15.61
N THR A 695 14.63 -12.59 16.34
CA THR A 695 14.87 -11.59 17.38
C THR A 695 16.02 -10.69 16.97
N ILE A 696 15.81 -9.37 17.02
CA ILE A 696 16.80 -8.34 16.72
C ILE A 696 17.04 -7.55 18.00
N GLU A 697 18.28 -7.47 18.45
CA GLU A 697 18.69 -6.74 19.64
C GLU A 697 19.75 -5.69 19.28
N ALA A 698 19.51 -4.45 19.67
CA ALA A 698 20.42 -3.31 19.52
C ALA A 698 20.32 -2.42 20.77
N ALA A 699 20.71 -2.96 21.93
CA ALA A 699 20.42 -2.40 23.25
C ALA A 699 20.94 -0.95 23.44
N ASN A 700 22.06 -0.59 22.82
CA ASN A 700 22.64 0.76 22.89
C ASN A 700 22.31 1.63 21.67
N ASN A 701 21.30 1.25 20.86
CA ASN A 701 20.84 2.05 19.73
C ASN A 701 20.22 3.37 20.22
N SER A 702 20.58 4.47 19.55
CA SER A 702 20.04 5.80 19.81
C SER A 702 20.05 6.63 18.52
N PHE A 703 19.66 7.89 18.58
CA PHE A 703 19.82 8.81 17.47
C PHE A 703 21.28 8.98 17.06
N GLU A 704 22.20 9.06 18.01
CA GLU A 704 23.64 9.20 17.79
C GLU A 704 24.28 7.85 17.43
N ASN A 705 23.97 6.79 18.20
CA ASN A 705 24.51 5.45 18.01
C ASN A 705 23.78 4.72 16.86
N ARG A 706 23.96 5.21 15.64
CA ARG A 706 23.28 4.71 14.44
C ARG A 706 24.09 3.76 13.59
N TYR A 707 25.41 3.64 13.86
CA TYR A 707 26.30 2.81 13.07
C TYR A 707 26.52 1.45 13.71
N ILE A 708 26.57 0.41 12.89
CA ILE A 708 26.86 -0.96 13.33
C ILE A 708 28.35 -1.07 13.59
N LYS A 709 28.77 -1.17 14.87
CA LYS A 709 30.13 -1.47 15.25
C LYS A 709 30.47 -2.94 15.02
N THR A 710 29.61 -3.84 15.55
CA THR A 710 29.70 -5.29 15.33
C THR A 710 28.28 -5.89 15.23
N MET A 711 28.21 -7.04 14.57
CA MET A 711 26.98 -7.81 14.43
C MET A 711 27.24 -9.29 14.72
N LYS A 712 26.32 -9.95 15.40
CA LYS A 712 26.30 -11.39 15.59
C LYS A 712 25.00 -11.99 15.14
N VAL A 713 25.06 -13.15 14.52
CA VAL A 713 23.88 -13.98 14.17
C VAL A 713 24.04 -15.31 14.91
N ASN A 714 23.08 -15.62 15.77
CA ASN A 714 23.10 -16.81 16.63
C ASN A 714 24.43 -16.92 17.42
N GLY A 715 24.93 -15.79 17.96
CA GLY A 715 26.14 -15.70 18.75
C GLY A 715 27.47 -15.68 17.97
N LYS A 716 27.43 -15.91 16.65
CA LYS A 716 28.65 -15.90 15.80
C LYS A 716 28.83 -14.54 15.14
N ASN A 717 30.05 -14.06 15.02
CA ASN A 717 30.38 -12.84 14.31
C ASN A 717 29.85 -12.90 12.85
N TYR A 718 29.27 -11.79 12.38
CA TYR A 718 28.66 -11.69 11.08
C TYR A 718 29.06 -10.39 10.38
N THR A 719 29.80 -10.52 9.28
CA THR A 719 30.36 -9.37 8.53
C THR A 719 29.58 -9.03 7.29
N ARG A 720 28.81 -9.98 6.73
CA ARG A 720 28.01 -9.80 5.51
C ARG A 720 27.06 -8.61 5.63
N ASN A 721 26.82 -7.96 4.51
CA ASN A 721 25.91 -6.84 4.39
C ASN A 721 24.47 -7.27 3.99
N TYR A 722 24.13 -8.53 4.16
CA TYR A 722 22.80 -9.10 3.87
C TYR A 722 22.48 -10.26 4.80
N LEU A 723 21.18 -10.54 4.89
CA LEU A 723 20.61 -11.76 5.49
C LEU A 723 19.89 -12.54 4.42
N THR A 724 19.76 -13.88 4.56
CA THR A 724 18.99 -14.67 3.62
C THR A 724 17.59 -14.95 4.15
N HIS A 725 16.62 -15.14 3.23
CA HIS A 725 15.26 -15.54 3.58
C HIS A 725 15.24 -16.84 4.39
N ASP A 726 16.04 -17.83 3.97
CA ASP A 726 16.16 -19.11 4.67
C ASP A 726 16.69 -18.94 6.11
N GLN A 727 17.64 -18.04 6.35
CA GLN A 727 18.09 -17.73 7.71
C GLN A 727 16.93 -17.17 8.55
N LEU A 728 16.19 -16.18 8.03
CA LEU A 728 15.07 -15.58 8.74
C LEU A 728 13.99 -16.63 9.03
N MET A 729 13.61 -17.46 8.05
CA MET A 729 12.57 -18.47 8.19
C MET A 729 12.92 -19.59 9.19
N LYS A 730 14.20 -19.79 9.51
CA LYS A 730 14.63 -20.71 10.58
C LYS A 730 14.48 -20.12 11.99
N GLY A 731 14.21 -18.83 12.10
CA GLY A 731 14.21 -18.09 13.37
C GLY A 731 15.62 -17.89 13.89
N ILE A 732 16.14 -16.69 13.78
CA ILE A 732 17.50 -16.34 14.20
C ILE A 732 17.50 -15.22 15.24
N LYS A 733 18.59 -15.18 16.01
CA LYS A 733 18.87 -14.06 16.90
C LYS A 733 19.97 -13.19 16.29
N ILE A 734 19.64 -11.92 16.04
CA ILE A 734 20.55 -10.90 15.52
C ILE A 734 20.88 -9.95 16.66
N GLN A 735 22.17 -9.72 16.91
CA GLN A 735 22.64 -8.84 17.97
C GLN A 735 23.59 -7.80 17.38
N TYR A 736 23.23 -6.54 17.54
CA TYR A 736 24.02 -5.40 17.13
C TYR A 736 24.70 -4.73 18.34
N GLN A 737 25.97 -4.40 18.19
CA GLN A 737 26.63 -3.37 18.97
C GLN A 737 26.66 -2.11 18.11
N MET A 738 25.98 -1.07 18.57
CA MET A 738 25.90 0.20 17.85
C MET A 738 26.98 1.18 18.33
N ASP A 739 27.29 2.18 17.50
CA ASP A 739 28.26 3.23 17.81
C ASP A 739 27.86 4.56 17.15
N ALA A 740 28.33 5.68 17.72
CA ALA A 740 28.19 7.00 17.11
C ALA A 740 29.22 7.24 15.99
N VAL A 741 30.29 6.45 15.95
CA VAL A 741 31.33 6.55 14.95
C VAL A 741 31.19 5.41 13.93
N PRO A 742 31.23 5.71 12.61
CA PRO A 742 31.12 4.69 11.59
C PRO A 742 32.27 3.70 11.61
N ASN A 743 31.97 2.39 11.62
CA ASN A 743 32.98 1.34 11.43
C ASN A 743 33.24 1.13 9.94
N LYS A 744 34.25 1.79 9.40
CA LYS A 744 34.63 1.74 7.99
C LYS A 744 35.35 0.44 7.58
N MET A 745 35.60 -0.45 8.53
CA MET A 745 36.28 -1.73 8.26
C MET A 745 35.33 -2.92 8.26
N ARG A 746 34.05 -2.72 8.62
CA ARG A 746 33.03 -3.78 8.60
C ARG A 746 32.37 -3.88 7.24
N GLY A 747 32.25 -5.11 6.70
CA GLY A 747 31.48 -5.39 5.50
C GLY A 747 32.06 -4.83 4.20
N ILE A 748 33.40 -4.71 4.15
CA ILE A 748 34.11 -4.14 3.00
C ILE A 748 34.72 -5.20 2.07
N ASN A 749 34.72 -6.48 2.49
CA ASN A 749 35.26 -7.54 1.67
C ASN A 749 34.25 -7.91 0.57
N GLU A 750 34.73 -8.40 -0.55
CA GLU A 750 33.88 -8.88 -1.67
C GLU A 750 32.86 -9.93 -1.22
N ALA A 751 33.29 -10.88 -0.37
CA ALA A 751 32.41 -11.91 0.20
C ALA A 751 31.30 -11.37 1.14
N ASP A 752 31.41 -10.12 1.59
CA ASP A 752 30.40 -9.45 2.42
C ASP A 752 29.33 -8.72 1.58
N ALA A 753 29.59 -8.49 0.28
CA ALA A 753 28.67 -7.80 -0.61
C ALA A 753 27.41 -8.64 -0.88
N PRO A 754 26.22 -7.99 -1.04
CA PRO A 754 25.02 -8.69 -1.47
C PRO A 754 25.11 -9.19 -2.92
N TYR A 755 24.14 -10.00 -3.32
CA TYR A 755 24.03 -10.58 -4.66
C TYR A 755 24.08 -9.53 -5.77
N SER A 756 24.85 -9.81 -6.82
CA SER A 756 24.79 -9.16 -8.13
C SER A 756 24.82 -10.22 -9.24
N PHE A 757 24.19 -9.93 -10.37
CA PHE A 757 24.10 -10.86 -11.51
C PHE A 757 25.45 -11.01 -12.24
N SER A 758 26.19 -9.94 -12.36
CA SER A 758 27.60 -9.97 -12.78
C SER A 758 28.48 -10.28 -11.58
N GLU A 759 29.33 -11.30 -11.71
CA GLU A 759 30.33 -11.64 -10.71
C GLU A 759 31.53 -10.70 -10.74
#